data_06a840eef45eb4536400b15ecafb6227
#
_entry.id   06a840eef45eb4536400b15ecafb6227
#
_cell.length_a   1.000
_cell.length_b   1.000
_cell.length_c   1.000
_cell.angle_alpha   90.00
_cell.angle_beta   90.00
_cell.angle_gamma   90.00
#
_symmetry.space_group_name_H-M   'P 1'
#
loop_
_entity.id
_entity.type
_entity.pdbx_description
1 polymer ?
#
loop_
_entity_poly.entity_id
_entity_poly.type
_entity_poly.pdbx_seq_one_letter_code
_entity_poly.pdbx_strand_id
1 'polypeptide(L)'
;MRFDVYRTATVLEQNQGSQRANAFLISFCKKALPRLELVAKKYESAGINSNVSTAVFGGHFDTRLMQYLASRMVNLVARYNRLPDMSRADVDLLAGDIANFIRSELANIDDSGFGELKTLYTWYMHAGFISLQFNVTPPHWERVANKYFNKDDIAPAVIRMFTESWWRNRLRRVASAWREHLQIAVGNVSKKRHAYASKNCVTDWREQKRRTREFLKGLDLEDEDGNRISLIEKYDGSVANPAIRRCELMTRIRGFENICNELGYVGEFYTLTAPSKYHATTKAGYRNSKWNGASPSDTQSYLTGLWARIRAKLHREEIRIFGIRVAEPHHDGTPHWHMLMFMLPEDVERVRLIIRDYAWEEDRHELRSDKGKKARFHAEAIDPEKGSATGYVAKYISKNIDGYALDGETDDESGELLKETAPAVSAWAARWHIRQFQFIGGAPVTVYRELRRLADTETAHGLSVEFAAVHDAADAGDWAGYVNAQGGPFVRRDDLQVRTLYEPRAEFNQYGEETICIRGVYDSAVGADTPILTRLTQWKIVPKRAVDLAVDVKGAPAPSRSSVNNCTGGESDQPELDLSKPLSRSERRRLTARLRDKKRVTRREFVHGTDKQSVAIDRIIDEIKLATGETISRGEAQHLMSGGKSCINGKWCRGSAIGEIFPAAPSHRAQARQILERVAGLASITKSRL
;
A
#
# COMPACT_ATOMS: atom_id res chain seq x y z
N MET A 1 10.98 19.19 -15.06
CA MET A 1 10.37 20.54 -15.11
C MET A 1 11.36 21.61 -15.54
N ARG A 2 12.48 21.85 -14.83
CA ARG A 2 13.53 22.80 -15.24
C ARG A 2 14.01 22.51 -16.68
N PHE A 3 14.21 21.25 -17.00
CA PHE A 3 14.60 20.76 -18.33
C PHE A 3 13.52 21.05 -19.40
N ASP A 4 12.24 20.86 -19.08
CA ASP A 4 11.14 21.06 -20.05
C ASP A 4 10.93 22.55 -20.35
N VAL A 5 11.05 23.41 -19.33
CA VAL A 5 10.97 24.87 -19.50
C VAL A 5 12.13 25.38 -20.34
N TYR A 6 13.35 24.90 -20.02
CA TYR A 6 14.55 25.26 -20.77
C TYR A 6 14.46 24.79 -22.22
N ARG A 7 14.10 23.53 -22.46
CA ARG A 7 13.89 22.98 -23.81
C ARG A 7 12.86 23.78 -24.61
N THR A 8 11.72 24.13 -23.99
CA THR A 8 10.68 24.92 -24.64
C THR A 8 11.20 26.31 -25.01
N ALA A 9 11.95 26.96 -24.09
CA ALA A 9 12.56 28.25 -24.36
C ALA A 9 13.57 28.16 -25.50
N THR A 10 14.44 27.15 -25.53
CA THR A 10 15.41 26.92 -26.60
C THR A 10 14.74 26.70 -27.96
N VAL A 11 13.68 25.88 -28.01
CA VAL A 11 12.91 25.67 -29.26
C VAL A 11 12.24 26.95 -29.73
N LEU A 12 11.70 27.77 -28.81
CA LEU A 12 11.14 29.06 -29.14
C LEU A 12 12.20 30.05 -29.65
N GLU A 13 13.39 30.03 -29.03
CA GLU A 13 14.50 30.85 -29.45
C GLU A 13 14.97 30.52 -30.89
N GLN A 14 15.12 29.22 -31.16
CA GLN A 14 15.52 28.72 -32.49
C GLN A 14 14.50 29.06 -33.59
N ASN A 15 13.20 28.89 -33.27
CA ASN A 15 12.13 29.03 -34.28
C ASN A 15 11.52 30.41 -34.38
N GLN A 16 11.54 31.22 -33.31
CA GLN A 16 10.80 32.48 -33.20
C GLN A 16 11.62 33.62 -32.58
N GLY A 17 12.92 33.40 -32.31
CA GLY A 17 13.86 34.39 -31.80
C GLY A 17 13.83 34.58 -30.28
N SER A 18 14.90 35.22 -29.76
CA SER A 18 15.13 35.42 -28.32
C SER A 18 14.05 36.25 -27.62
N GLN A 19 13.39 37.17 -28.29
CA GLN A 19 12.28 37.92 -27.70
C GLN A 19 11.09 37.02 -27.28
N ARG A 20 10.72 36.08 -28.13
CA ARG A 20 9.63 35.13 -27.84
C ARG A 20 10.04 34.14 -26.74
N ALA A 21 11.27 33.66 -26.74
CA ALA A 21 11.80 32.82 -25.68
C ALA A 21 11.79 33.55 -24.32
N ASN A 22 12.28 34.78 -24.29
CA ASN A 22 12.27 35.61 -23.08
C ASN A 22 10.84 35.95 -22.61
N ALA A 23 9.92 36.27 -23.49
CA ALA A 23 8.51 36.51 -23.15
C ALA A 23 7.86 35.27 -22.56
N PHE A 24 8.17 34.05 -23.07
CA PHE A 24 7.75 32.78 -22.50
C PHE A 24 8.31 32.59 -21.10
N LEU A 25 9.61 32.76 -20.89
CA LEU A 25 10.25 32.61 -19.58
C LEU A 25 9.66 33.60 -18.55
N ILE A 26 9.50 34.87 -18.91
CA ILE A 26 8.90 35.88 -18.04
C ILE A 26 7.45 35.52 -17.69
N SER A 27 6.66 35.11 -18.69
CA SER A 27 5.28 34.69 -18.47
C SER A 27 5.19 33.42 -17.61
N PHE A 28 6.12 32.48 -17.81
CA PHE A 28 6.21 31.28 -16.99
C PHE A 28 6.54 31.64 -15.53
N CYS A 29 7.58 32.45 -15.30
CA CYS A 29 7.98 32.87 -13.97
C CYS A 29 6.83 33.62 -13.25
N LYS A 30 6.22 34.59 -13.89
CA LYS A 30 5.10 35.35 -13.30
C LYS A 30 3.90 34.47 -12.92
N LYS A 31 3.57 33.45 -13.72
CA LYS A 31 2.34 32.64 -13.54
C LYS A 31 2.56 31.33 -12.81
N ALA A 32 3.74 30.73 -12.90
CA ALA A 32 4.02 29.42 -12.33
C ALA A 32 4.80 29.49 -11.03
N LEU A 33 5.73 30.43 -10.89
CA LEU A 33 6.61 30.51 -9.73
C LEU A 33 5.84 30.60 -8.40
N PRO A 34 4.83 31.50 -8.23
CA PRO A 34 4.09 31.56 -6.97
C PRO A 34 3.41 30.24 -6.59
N ARG A 35 2.92 29.49 -7.59
CA ARG A 35 2.27 28.20 -7.38
C ARG A 35 3.29 27.09 -7.01
N LEU A 36 4.48 27.15 -7.60
CA LEU A 36 5.58 26.24 -7.26
C LEU A 36 6.07 26.48 -5.84
N GLU A 37 6.13 27.75 -5.41
CA GLU A 37 6.49 28.13 -4.04
C GLU A 37 5.46 27.62 -3.01
N LEU A 38 4.15 27.68 -3.32
CA LEU A 38 3.11 27.07 -2.46
C LEU A 38 3.34 25.57 -2.28
N VAL A 39 3.69 24.88 -3.37
CA VAL A 39 4.01 23.44 -3.29
C VAL A 39 5.32 23.21 -2.55
N ALA A 40 6.36 23.99 -2.83
CA ALA A 40 7.66 23.85 -2.17
C ALA A 40 7.53 23.98 -0.64
N LYS A 41 6.86 25.02 -0.15
CA LYS A 41 6.58 25.24 1.28
C LYS A 41 5.93 24.04 1.97
N LYS A 42 5.16 23.24 1.24
CA LYS A 42 4.51 22.06 1.81
C LYS A 42 5.45 20.88 2.03
N TYR A 43 6.45 20.72 1.17
CA TYR A 43 7.31 19.52 1.17
C TYR A 43 8.73 19.81 1.61
N GLU A 44 9.22 21.04 1.48
CA GLU A 44 10.55 21.40 1.94
C GLU A 44 10.73 21.08 3.43
N SER A 45 11.95 20.83 3.81
CA SER A 45 12.32 20.62 5.22
C SER A 45 11.71 21.72 6.10
N ALA A 46 11.25 21.35 7.29
CA ALA A 46 10.65 22.29 8.23
C ALA A 46 11.57 23.47 8.56
N GLY A 47 12.88 23.31 8.27
CA GLY A 47 13.90 24.25 8.67
C GLY A 47 14.02 24.31 10.20
N ILE A 48 15.13 24.85 10.68
CA ILE A 48 15.31 25.05 12.11
C ILE A 48 14.65 26.37 12.49
N ASN A 49 13.37 26.49 12.29
CA ASN A 49 12.62 27.59 12.85
C ASN A 49 12.31 27.26 14.32
N SER A 50 13.01 27.95 15.22
CA SER A 50 12.85 27.86 16.66
C SER A 50 11.41 27.89 17.16
N ASN A 51 10.48 28.47 16.40
CA ASN A 51 9.08 28.60 16.76
C ASN A 51 8.25 27.29 16.63
N VAL A 52 8.62 26.39 15.72
CA VAL A 52 7.95 25.08 15.60
C VAL A 52 8.47 24.14 16.69
N SER A 53 9.74 24.24 17.03
CA SER A 53 10.38 23.38 18.01
C SER A 53 9.90 23.65 19.44
N THR A 54 9.74 24.91 19.85
CA THR A 54 9.26 25.27 21.20
C THR A 54 7.79 24.96 21.42
N ALA A 55 6.94 25.17 20.41
CA ALA A 55 5.51 24.87 20.51
C ALA A 55 5.23 23.35 20.54
N VAL A 56 6.04 22.57 19.81
CA VAL A 56 5.84 21.11 19.67
C VAL A 56 6.52 20.32 20.79
N PHE A 57 7.67 20.76 21.28
CA PHE A 57 8.46 20.02 22.27
C PHE A 57 8.29 20.52 23.72
N GLY A 58 7.44 21.51 23.94
CA GLY A 58 7.01 21.91 25.31
C GLY A 58 8.13 22.21 26.29
N GLY A 59 9.26 22.80 25.86
CA GLY A 59 10.38 23.12 26.70
C GLY A 59 11.32 21.96 27.07
N HIS A 60 11.08 20.76 26.55
CA HIS A 60 11.91 19.58 26.85
C HIS A 60 13.21 19.49 26.02
N PHE A 61 13.40 20.36 25.03
CA PHE A 61 14.63 20.42 24.24
C PHE A 61 15.40 21.70 24.52
N ASP A 62 16.66 21.55 24.94
CA ASP A 62 17.58 22.64 24.98
C ASP A 62 17.81 23.23 23.57
N THR A 63 17.70 24.54 23.43
CA THR A 63 17.96 25.25 22.17
C THR A 63 19.36 24.94 21.63
N ARG A 64 20.35 24.68 22.50
CA ARG A 64 21.70 24.29 22.11
C ARG A 64 21.74 22.95 21.42
N LEU A 65 21.01 21.93 21.92
CA LEU A 65 20.92 20.62 21.30
C LEU A 65 20.25 20.70 19.93
N MET A 66 19.19 21.50 19.81
CA MET A 66 18.52 21.72 18.54
C MET A 66 19.45 22.37 17.51
N GLN A 67 20.21 23.38 17.89
CA GLN A 67 21.19 24.05 17.03
C GLN A 67 22.32 23.09 16.63
N TYR A 68 22.81 22.30 17.59
CA TYR A 68 23.82 21.27 17.34
C TYR A 68 23.34 20.23 16.29
N LEU A 69 22.19 19.60 16.52
CA LEU A 69 21.64 18.63 15.58
C LEU A 69 21.42 19.24 14.20
N ALA A 70 20.91 20.45 14.17
CA ALA A 70 20.69 21.20 12.97
C ALA A 70 21.95 21.46 12.14
N SER A 71 23.01 21.89 12.79
CA SER A 71 24.30 22.12 12.12
C SER A 71 24.84 20.84 11.46
N ARG A 72 24.64 19.68 12.08
CA ARG A 72 25.06 18.38 11.54
C ARG A 72 24.19 17.86 10.43
N MET A 73 22.92 18.29 10.35
CA MET A 73 21.97 17.85 9.33
C MET A 73 21.97 18.68 8.05
N VAL A 74 22.73 19.77 7.96
CA VAL A 74 22.72 20.72 6.83
C VAL A 74 22.80 20.00 5.47
N ASN A 75 23.71 19.05 5.31
CA ASN A 75 23.87 18.30 4.07
C ASN A 75 22.68 17.38 3.79
N LEU A 76 22.18 16.67 4.80
CA LEU A 76 21.00 15.79 4.65
C LEU A 76 19.76 16.60 4.28
N VAL A 77 19.55 17.75 4.90
CA VAL A 77 18.46 18.69 4.61
C VAL A 77 18.58 19.25 3.19
N ALA A 78 19.77 19.67 2.77
CA ALA A 78 20.00 20.17 1.42
C ALA A 78 19.69 19.08 0.35
N ARG A 79 20.05 17.84 0.61
CA ARG A 79 19.71 16.69 -0.26
C ARG A 79 18.20 16.41 -0.24
N TYR A 80 17.56 16.43 0.93
CA TYR A 80 16.11 16.25 1.07
C TYR A 80 15.33 17.27 0.24
N ASN A 81 15.71 18.55 0.29
CA ASN A 81 15.06 19.60 -0.48
C ASN A 81 15.21 19.42 -2.01
N ARG A 82 16.06 18.50 -2.46
CA ARG A 82 16.21 18.09 -3.86
C ARG A 82 15.48 16.80 -4.23
N LEU A 83 14.68 16.22 -3.33
CA LEU A 83 13.93 14.97 -3.57
C LEU A 83 13.19 14.90 -4.92
N PRO A 84 12.55 15.97 -5.43
CA PRO A 84 11.88 15.91 -6.73
C PRO A 84 12.82 15.62 -7.91
N ASP A 85 14.08 15.99 -7.79
CA ASP A 85 15.09 15.84 -8.85
C ASP A 85 15.96 14.58 -8.69
N MET A 86 15.84 13.87 -7.55
CA MET A 86 16.66 12.71 -7.23
C MET A 86 16.20 11.45 -7.96
N SER A 87 17.15 10.62 -8.36
CA SER A 87 16.84 9.26 -8.82
C SER A 87 16.32 8.39 -7.67
N ARG A 88 15.76 7.23 -8.00
CA ARG A 88 15.31 6.27 -6.98
C ARG A 88 16.47 5.77 -6.12
N ALA A 89 17.64 5.55 -6.72
CA ALA A 89 18.85 5.13 -6.00
C ALA A 89 19.35 6.20 -5.04
N ASP A 90 19.35 7.49 -5.46
CA ASP A 90 19.77 8.59 -4.60
C ASP A 90 18.82 8.78 -3.42
N VAL A 91 17.51 8.58 -3.62
CA VAL A 91 16.52 8.60 -2.53
C VAL A 91 16.77 7.47 -1.53
N ASP A 92 17.16 6.29 -2.01
CA ASP A 92 17.49 5.16 -1.15
C ASP A 92 18.77 5.40 -0.36
N LEU A 93 19.80 5.99 -0.99
CA LEU A 93 21.02 6.41 -0.29
C LEU A 93 20.72 7.45 0.79
N LEU A 94 19.92 8.47 0.48
CA LEU A 94 19.51 9.46 1.46
C LEU A 94 18.77 8.83 2.65
N ALA A 95 17.91 7.83 2.39
CA ALA A 95 17.20 7.11 3.44
C ALA A 95 18.16 6.36 4.38
N GLY A 96 19.18 5.71 3.81
CA GLY A 96 20.25 5.06 4.57
C GLY A 96 21.04 6.06 5.43
N ASP A 97 21.41 7.20 4.84
CA ASP A 97 22.19 8.23 5.53
C ASP A 97 21.41 8.86 6.69
N ILE A 98 20.10 9.15 6.52
CA ILE A 98 19.25 9.66 7.62
C ILE A 98 19.13 8.62 8.73
N ALA A 99 18.86 7.36 8.39
CA ALA A 99 18.76 6.29 9.38
C ALA A 99 20.08 6.09 10.15
N ASN A 100 21.23 6.16 9.46
CA ASN A 100 22.55 6.07 10.04
C ASN A 100 22.84 7.27 10.96
N PHE A 101 22.45 8.46 10.53
CA PHE A 101 22.60 9.67 11.33
C PHE A 101 21.82 9.56 12.65
N ILE A 102 20.53 9.19 12.61
CA ILE A 102 19.72 8.98 13.81
C ILE A 102 20.36 7.95 14.72
N ARG A 103 20.83 6.82 14.17
CA ARG A 103 21.48 5.76 14.93
C ARG A 103 22.75 6.24 15.64
N SER A 104 23.57 7.02 14.94
CA SER A 104 24.77 7.63 15.51
C SER A 104 24.45 8.60 16.65
N GLU A 105 23.41 9.44 16.46
CA GLU A 105 23.00 10.38 17.51
C GLU A 105 22.46 9.66 18.75
N LEU A 106 21.63 8.61 18.57
CA LEU A 106 21.11 7.84 19.70
C LEU A 106 22.22 7.09 20.46
N ALA A 107 23.25 6.60 19.76
CA ALA A 107 24.38 5.92 20.37
C ALA A 107 25.28 6.86 21.21
N ASN A 108 25.24 8.17 20.95
CA ASN A 108 26.00 9.18 21.65
C ASN A 108 25.27 9.77 22.87
N ILE A 109 24.02 9.38 23.12
CA ILE A 109 23.26 9.83 24.28
C ILE A 109 23.82 9.11 25.54
N ASP A 110 24.27 9.92 26.50
CA ASP A 110 24.58 9.38 27.82
C ASP A 110 23.27 9.12 28.57
N ASP A 111 22.88 7.85 28.61
CA ASP A 111 21.71 7.36 29.34
C ASP A 111 22.07 6.69 30.66
N SER A 112 23.33 6.82 31.11
CA SER A 112 23.79 6.30 32.37
C SER A 112 23.00 6.94 33.53
N GLY A 113 22.39 6.11 34.34
CA GLY A 113 21.51 6.58 35.43
C GLY A 113 20.06 6.88 35.04
N PHE A 114 19.67 6.66 33.78
CA PHE A 114 18.27 6.76 33.39
C PHE A 114 17.55 5.43 33.63
N GLY A 115 16.30 5.52 34.11
CA GLY A 115 15.39 4.37 34.05
C GLY A 115 14.93 4.13 32.61
N GLU A 116 14.56 2.89 32.30
CA GLU A 116 14.15 2.42 30.96
C GLU A 116 13.20 3.37 30.22
N LEU A 117 12.15 3.82 30.90
CA LEU A 117 11.14 4.68 30.30
C LEU A 117 11.72 6.07 29.92
N LYS A 118 12.59 6.62 30.75
CA LYS A 118 13.27 7.89 30.48
C LYS A 118 14.23 7.77 29.29
N THR A 119 14.96 6.66 29.20
CA THR A 119 15.84 6.36 28.08
C THR A 119 15.05 6.27 26.76
N LEU A 120 14.00 5.44 26.73
CA LEU A 120 13.15 5.30 25.55
C LEU A 120 12.48 6.61 25.12
N TYR A 121 12.03 7.39 26.09
CA TYR A 121 11.43 8.70 25.81
C TYR A 121 12.47 9.67 25.22
N THR A 122 13.67 9.72 25.80
CA THR A 122 14.76 10.56 25.31
C THR A 122 15.16 10.19 23.89
N TRP A 123 15.31 8.88 23.59
CA TRP A 123 15.61 8.38 22.26
C TRP A 123 14.50 8.70 21.27
N TYR A 124 13.24 8.54 21.68
CA TYR A 124 12.09 8.87 20.84
C TYR A 124 12.07 10.37 20.49
N MET A 125 12.29 11.23 21.45
CA MET A 125 12.28 12.68 21.25
C MET A 125 13.42 13.12 20.32
N HIS A 126 14.65 12.58 20.50
CA HIS A 126 15.77 12.85 19.60
C HIS A 126 15.49 12.40 18.16
N ALA A 127 15.13 11.15 17.97
CA ALA A 127 14.80 10.61 16.65
C ALA A 127 13.57 11.31 16.03
N GLY A 128 12.60 11.66 16.87
CA GLY A 128 11.42 12.41 16.48
C GLY A 128 11.73 13.82 16.00
N PHE A 129 12.57 14.55 16.72
CA PHE A 129 13.03 15.87 16.30
C PHE A 129 13.72 15.80 14.93
N ILE A 130 14.66 14.86 14.74
CA ILE A 130 15.34 14.65 13.47
C ILE A 130 14.32 14.33 12.37
N SER A 131 13.35 13.46 12.65
CA SER A 131 12.33 13.07 11.67
C SER A 131 11.46 14.24 11.22
N LEU A 132 11.07 15.12 12.14
CA LEU A 132 10.26 16.30 11.84
C LEU A 132 11.00 17.29 10.93
N GLN A 133 12.34 17.37 10.99
CA GLN A 133 13.12 18.22 10.09
C GLN A 133 12.92 17.82 8.61
N PHE A 134 12.62 16.56 8.35
CA PHE A 134 12.31 16.01 7.01
C PHE A 134 10.81 15.94 6.72
N ASN A 135 9.97 16.70 7.41
CA ASN A 135 8.51 16.65 7.32
C ASN A 135 7.95 15.20 7.45
N VAL A 136 8.61 14.39 8.27
CA VAL A 136 8.15 13.04 8.58
C VAL A 136 7.68 13.00 10.03
N THR A 137 6.38 12.84 10.23
CA THR A 137 5.79 12.68 11.55
C THR A 137 6.26 11.37 12.19
N PRO A 138 6.84 11.40 13.41
CA PRO A 138 7.19 10.20 14.15
C PRO A 138 5.97 9.30 14.38
N PRO A 139 6.15 7.99 14.47
CA PRO A 139 5.04 7.09 14.84
C PRO A 139 4.48 7.47 16.22
N HIS A 140 3.16 7.41 16.37
CA HIS A 140 2.44 7.74 17.63
C HIS A 140 2.63 9.18 18.16
N TRP A 141 3.08 10.11 17.32
CA TRP A 141 3.44 11.47 17.70
C TRP A 141 2.34 12.20 18.51
N GLU A 142 1.08 12.14 18.07
CA GLU A 142 -0.04 12.80 18.75
C GLU A 142 -0.25 12.27 20.17
N ARG A 143 -0.09 10.97 20.40
CA ARG A 143 -0.21 10.35 21.73
C ARG A 143 0.93 10.83 22.63
N VAL A 144 2.16 10.78 22.13
CA VAL A 144 3.35 11.18 22.89
C VAL A 144 3.31 12.68 23.23
N ALA A 145 2.91 13.52 22.27
CA ALA A 145 2.75 14.96 22.49
C ALA A 145 1.70 15.27 23.56
N ASN A 146 0.66 14.45 23.67
CA ASN A 146 -0.37 14.56 24.71
C ASN A 146 -0.04 13.79 26.01
N LYS A 147 1.22 13.39 26.19
CA LYS A 147 1.73 12.64 27.36
C LYS A 147 1.11 11.25 27.55
N TYR A 148 0.44 10.71 26.54
CA TYR A 148 -0.05 9.33 26.52
C TYR A 148 0.95 8.46 25.77
N PHE A 149 1.84 7.79 26.48
CA PHE A 149 2.78 6.85 25.86
C PHE A 149 2.92 5.58 26.69
N ASN A 150 3.01 4.48 25.95
CA ASN A 150 3.30 3.16 26.46
C ASN A 150 4.68 2.72 25.92
N LYS A 151 5.42 1.95 26.71
CA LYS A 151 6.70 1.34 26.29
C LYS A 151 6.56 0.55 25.00
N ASP A 152 5.49 -0.22 24.89
CA ASP A 152 5.19 -1.09 23.74
C ASP A 152 4.96 -0.28 22.43
N ASP A 153 4.51 0.96 22.53
CA ASP A 153 4.35 1.86 21.38
C ASP A 153 5.68 2.60 21.05
N ILE A 154 6.44 2.98 22.06
CA ILE A 154 7.63 3.85 21.89
C ILE A 154 8.82 3.08 21.35
N ALA A 155 9.15 1.91 21.89
CA ALA A 155 10.31 1.14 21.46
C ALA A 155 10.25 0.79 19.96
N PRO A 156 9.14 0.25 19.42
CA PRO A 156 8.99 0.05 17.98
C PRO A 156 9.04 1.34 17.16
N ALA A 157 8.54 2.46 17.71
CA ALA A 157 8.59 3.75 17.03
C ALA A 157 10.03 4.25 16.87
N VAL A 158 10.86 4.13 17.90
CA VAL A 158 12.30 4.44 17.85
C VAL A 158 12.99 3.57 16.82
N ILE A 159 12.76 2.25 16.84
CA ILE A 159 13.35 1.30 15.89
C ILE A 159 12.97 1.66 14.44
N ARG A 160 11.74 2.06 14.20
CA ARG A 160 11.33 2.54 12.86
C ARG A 160 12.17 3.74 12.42
N MET A 161 12.33 4.74 13.29
CA MET A 161 13.01 5.98 12.94
C MET A 161 14.50 5.80 12.63
N PHE A 162 15.17 4.79 13.14
CA PHE A 162 16.55 4.47 12.72
C PHE A 162 16.66 3.35 11.68
N THR A 163 15.54 2.85 11.13
CA THR A 163 15.55 1.78 10.13
C THR A 163 15.51 2.35 8.71
N GLU A 164 16.49 1.98 7.87
CA GLU A 164 16.59 2.44 6.47
C GLU A 164 15.33 2.16 5.66
N SER A 165 14.76 0.95 5.75
CA SER A 165 13.57 0.56 4.96
C SER A 165 12.35 1.44 5.28
N TRP A 166 12.23 1.89 6.53
CA TRP A 166 11.17 2.81 6.95
C TRP A 166 11.33 4.19 6.29
N TRP A 167 12.55 4.75 6.27
CA TRP A 167 12.88 6.01 5.60
C TRP A 167 12.71 5.91 4.10
N ARG A 168 13.26 4.85 3.50
CA ARG A 168 13.17 4.60 2.05
C ARG A 168 11.72 4.63 1.57
N ASN A 169 10.82 3.94 2.25
CA ASN A 169 9.41 3.92 1.89
C ASN A 169 8.75 5.30 1.98
N ARG A 170 9.12 6.09 2.98
CA ARG A 170 8.59 7.45 3.16
C ARG A 170 9.16 8.44 2.16
N LEU A 171 10.47 8.48 2.01
CA LEU A 171 11.11 9.40 1.10
C LEU A 171 10.72 9.15 -0.36
N ARG A 172 10.62 7.90 -0.80
CA ARG A 172 10.10 7.55 -2.13
C ARG A 172 8.68 8.06 -2.33
N ARG A 173 7.83 7.94 -1.31
CA ARG A 173 6.45 8.43 -1.33
C ARG A 173 6.41 9.95 -1.42
N VAL A 174 7.17 10.64 -0.56
CA VAL A 174 7.28 12.10 -0.57
C VAL A 174 7.83 12.60 -1.91
N ALA A 175 8.96 12.05 -2.39
CA ALA A 175 9.57 12.43 -3.66
C ALA A 175 8.62 12.32 -4.83
N SER A 176 7.85 11.24 -4.88
CA SER A 176 6.91 10.99 -5.97
C SER A 176 5.66 11.87 -5.88
N ALA A 177 5.13 12.11 -4.67
CA ALA A 177 4.01 13.02 -4.46
C ALA A 177 4.41 14.47 -4.75
N TRP A 178 5.59 14.88 -4.31
CA TRP A 178 6.13 16.22 -4.58
C TRP A 178 6.28 16.48 -6.08
N ARG A 179 6.91 15.54 -6.82
CA ARG A 179 7.02 15.63 -8.29
C ARG A 179 5.66 15.81 -8.95
N GLU A 180 4.67 15.01 -8.59
CA GLU A 180 3.33 15.09 -9.17
C GLU A 180 2.63 16.41 -8.81
N HIS A 181 2.79 16.87 -7.56
CA HIS A 181 2.21 18.14 -7.13
C HIS A 181 2.79 19.34 -7.89
N LEU A 182 4.09 19.31 -8.20
CA LEU A 182 4.71 20.31 -9.07
C LEU A 182 4.12 20.26 -10.50
N GLN A 183 3.78 19.08 -11.04
CA GLN A 183 3.11 18.95 -12.34
C GLN A 183 1.70 19.56 -12.31
N ILE A 184 0.96 19.35 -11.21
CA ILE A 184 -0.34 20.00 -10.99
C ILE A 184 -0.18 21.52 -10.93
N ALA A 185 0.79 22.04 -10.18
CA ALA A 185 1.04 23.47 -10.01
C ALA A 185 1.29 24.19 -11.33
N VAL A 186 2.03 23.58 -12.26
CA VAL A 186 2.30 24.18 -13.59
C VAL A 186 1.20 23.94 -14.61
N GLY A 187 0.14 23.19 -14.25
CA GLY A 187 -1.01 22.92 -15.11
C GLY A 187 -0.76 21.81 -16.15
N ASN A 188 0.20 20.93 -15.91
CA ASN A 188 0.42 19.73 -16.73
C ASN A 188 -0.64 18.66 -16.48
N VAL A 189 -1.25 18.66 -15.27
CA VAL A 189 -2.44 17.86 -14.96
C VAL A 189 -3.65 18.77 -15.21
N SER A 190 -4.35 18.55 -16.30
CA SER A 190 -5.50 19.36 -16.71
C SER A 190 -6.18 18.76 -17.94
N LYS A 191 -7.43 19.16 -18.21
CA LYS A 191 -8.19 18.76 -19.42
C LYS A 191 -7.42 19.01 -20.73
N LYS A 192 -6.60 20.06 -20.78
CA LYS A 192 -5.86 20.46 -22.00
C LYS A 192 -4.55 19.71 -22.23
N ARG A 193 -4.05 18.96 -21.25
CA ARG A 193 -2.76 18.24 -21.35
C ARG A 193 -2.91 16.79 -20.97
N HIS A 194 -2.88 16.48 -19.69
CA HIS A 194 -3.04 15.12 -19.17
C HIS A 194 -4.09 15.17 -18.06
N ALA A 195 -5.24 14.57 -18.33
CA ALA A 195 -6.28 14.46 -17.31
C ALA A 195 -5.86 13.49 -16.19
N TYR A 196 -6.28 13.80 -14.97
CA TYR A 196 -6.16 12.98 -13.76
C TYR A 196 -4.75 12.86 -13.16
N ALA A 197 -3.74 12.59 -13.98
CA ALA A 197 -2.36 12.43 -13.55
C ALA A 197 -1.38 12.85 -14.66
N SER A 198 -0.19 13.30 -14.29
CA SER A 198 0.84 13.63 -15.26
C SER A 198 1.32 12.39 -16.04
N LYS A 199 1.84 12.59 -17.25
CA LYS A 199 2.44 11.51 -18.05
C LYS A 199 3.50 10.74 -17.27
N ASN A 200 4.33 11.44 -16.50
CA ASN A 200 5.37 10.81 -15.69
C ASN A 200 4.77 9.92 -14.59
N CYS A 201 3.71 10.38 -13.92
CA CYS A 201 3.01 9.59 -12.90
C CYS A 201 2.46 8.28 -13.48
N VAL A 202 1.83 8.33 -14.65
CA VAL A 202 1.29 7.15 -15.33
C VAL A 202 2.41 6.19 -15.78
N THR A 203 3.50 6.73 -16.31
CA THR A 203 4.67 5.94 -16.73
C THR A 203 5.31 5.24 -15.53
N ASP A 204 5.56 5.96 -14.42
CA ASP A 204 6.10 5.40 -13.18
C ASP A 204 5.20 4.27 -12.64
N TRP A 205 3.88 4.47 -12.68
CA TRP A 205 2.91 3.49 -12.20
C TRP A 205 2.92 2.21 -13.07
N ARG A 206 2.92 2.36 -14.40
CA ARG A 206 3.00 1.23 -15.35
C ARG A 206 4.29 0.45 -15.14
N GLU A 207 5.41 1.14 -15.03
CA GLU A 207 6.71 0.52 -14.79
C GLU A 207 6.77 -0.18 -13.43
N GLN A 208 6.21 0.40 -12.37
CA GLN A 208 6.12 -0.27 -11.07
C GLN A 208 5.25 -1.54 -11.15
N LYS A 209 4.14 -1.50 -11.86
CA LYS A 209 3.29 -2.69 -12.11
C LYS A 209 4.04 -3.78 -12.85
N ARG A 210 4.78 -3.41 -13.91
CA ARG A 210 5.62 -4.34 -14.67
C ARG A 210 6.68 -5.00 -13.76
N ARG A 211 7.43 -4.20 -13.01
CA ARG A 211 8.46 -4.72 -12.08
C ARG A 211 7.86 -5.63 -11.02
N THR A 212 6.71 -5.25 -10.45
CA THR A 212 6.02 -6.09 -9.47
C THR A 212 5.63 -7.42 -10.08
N ARG A 213 5.08 -7.43 -11.30
CA ARG A 213 4.69 -8.65 -11.99
C ARG A 213 5.90 -9.54 -12.30
N GLU A 214 6.99 -8.98 -12.80
CA GLU A 214 8.25 -9.73 -13.04
C GLU A 214 8.82 -10.30 -11.74
N PHE A 215 8.80 -9.53 -10.66
CA PHE A 215 9.21 -10.01 -9.35
C PHE A 215 8.37 -11.20 -8.87
N LEU A 216 7.04 -11.13 -9.00
CA LEU A 216 6.14 -12.20 -8.60
C LEU A 216 6.32 -13.48 -9.44
N LYS A 217 6.66 -13.36 -10.73
CA LYS A 217 6.97 -14.50 -11.61
C LYS A 217 8.20 -15.28 -11.16
N GLY A 218 9.15 -14.63 -10.51
CA GLY A 218 10.37 -15.24 -9.99
C GLY A 218 10.21 -15.94 -8.62
N LEU A 219 8.99 -15.96 -8.06
CA LEU A 219 8.73 -16.45 -6.73
C LEU A 219 7.64 -17.52 -6.73
N ASP A 220 7.78 -18.47 -5.80
CA ASP A 220 6.79 -19.48 -5.45
C ASP A 220 6.37 -19.35 -3.98
N LEU A 221 5.21 -19.90 -3.66
CA LEU A 221 4.80 -20.22 -2.30
C LEU A 221 5.14 -21.67 -2.04
N GLU A 222 5.83 -21.93 -0.94
CA GLU A 222 6.16 -23.29 -0.48
C GLU A 222 5.44 -23.54 0.85
N ASP A 223 4.74 -24.66 0.94
CA ASP A 223 4.08 -25.11 2.17
C ASP A 223 5.03 -25.88 3.10
N GLU A 224 4.48 -26.41 4.19
CA GLU A 224 5.23 -27.19 5.20
C GLU A 224 5.73 -28.52 4.65
N ASP A 225 5.04 -29.09 3.66
CA ASP A 225 5.38 -30.35 3.01
C ASP A 225 6.33 -30.18 1.82
N GLY A 226 6.70 -28.94 1.48
CA GLY A 226 7.57 -28.60 0.36
C GLY A 226 6.85 -28.51 -0.99
N ASN A 227 5.51 -28.57 -1.00
CA ASN A 227 4.73 -28.31 -2.22
C ASN A 227 4.83 -26.87 -2.63
N ARG A 228 4.92 -26.62 -3.94
CA ARG A 228 5.11 -25.26 -4.46
C ARG A 228 4.01 -24.84 -5.39
N ILE A 229 3.57 -23.61 -5.22
CA ILE A 229 2.56 -22.95 -6.06
C ILE A 229 3.11 -21.63 -6.55
N SER A 230 2.94 -21.30 -7.82
CA SER A 230 3.39 -20.06 -8.40
C SER A 230 2.73 -18.84 -7.72
N LEU A 231 3.56 -17.89 -7.24
CA LEU A 231 3.05 -16.69 -6.57
C LEU A 231 2.27 -15.79 -7.54
N ILE A 232 2.66 -15.75 -8.83
CA ILE A 232 1.94 -14.98 -9.84
C ILE A 232 0.55 -15.56 -10.13
N GLU A 233 0.38 -16.88 -10.12
CA GLU A 233 -0.93 -17.50 -10.29
C GLU A 233 -1.86 -17.19 -9.13
N LYS A 234 -1.36 -17.23 -7.90
CA LYS A 234 -2.13 -16.80 -6.72
C LYS A 234 -2.47 -15.32 -6.74
N TYR A 235 -1.57 -14.47 -7.24
CA TYR A 235 -1.84 -13.06 -7.45
C TYR A 235 -2.96 -12.86 -8.49
N ASP A 236 -2.87 -13.52 -9.64
CA ASP A 236 -3.86 -13.43 -10.73
C ASP A 236 -5.22 -14.03 -10.34
N GLY A 237 -5.27 -15.02 -9.43
CA GLY A 237 -6.49 -15.59 -8.84
C GLY A 237 -7.04 -14.82 -7.63
N SER A 238 -6.43 -13.69 -7.22
CA SER A 238 -6.85 -12.93 -6.05
C SER A 238 -7.53 -11.60 -6.41
N VAL A 239 -8.09 -10.92 -5.41
CA VAL A 239 -8.63 -9.54 -5.54
C VAL A 239 -7.56 -8.47 -5.87
N ALA A 240 -6.29 -8.84 -5.94
CA ALA A 240 -5.24 -8.01 -6.50
C ALA A 240 -5.35 -7.90 -8.03
N ASN A 241 -5.98 -8.89 -8.67
CA ASN A 241 -6.37 -8.84 -10.07
C ASN A 241 -7.54 -7.86 -10.26
N PRO A 242 -7.40 -6.84 -11.13
CA PRO A 242 -8.44 -5.86 -11.39
C PRO A 242 -9.80 -6.46 -11.78
N ALA A 243 -9.82 -7.50 -12.61
CA ALA A 243 -11.06 -8.15 -13.06
C ALA A 243 -11.80 -8.81 -11.88
N ILE A 244 -11.10 -9.56 -11.04
CA ILE A 244 -11.68 -10.20 -9.85
C ILE A 244 -12.18 -9.13 -8.87
N ARG A 245 -11.39 -8.09 -8.65
CA ARG A 245 -11.78 -6.96 -7.79
C ARG A 245 -13.05 -6.29 -8.28
N ARG A 246 -13.19 -6.05 -9.59
CA ARG A 246 -14.39 -5.49 -10.19
C ARG A 246 -15.60 -6.40 -9.96
N CYS A 247 -15.47 -7.69 -10.23
CA CYS A 247 -16.56 -8.66 -10.01
C CYS A 247 -17.02 -8.68 -8.55
N GLU A 248 -16.08 -8.71 -7.59
CA GLU A 248 -16.43 -8.66 -6.17
C GLU A 248 -17.17 -7.38 -5.79
N LEU A 249 -16.73 -6.22 -6.28
CA LEU A 249 -17.41 -4.94 -6.04
C LEU A 249 -18.82 -4.95 -6.61
N MET A 250 -19.01 -5.46 -7.84
CA MET A 250 -20.32 -5.54 -8.49
C MET A 250 -21.27 -6.48 -7.73
N THR A 251 -20.80 -7.66 -7.31
CA THR A 251 -21.57 -8.61 -6.48
C THR A 251 -22.05 -7.94 -5.19
N ARG A 252 -21.18 -7.20 -4.53
CA ARG A 252 -21.51 -6.51 -3.27
C ARG A 252 -22.52 -5.39 -3.46
N ILE A 253 -22.44 -4.64 -4.54
CA ILE A 253 -23.38 -3.55 -4.82
C ILE A 253 -24.74 -4.13 -5.20
N ARG A 254 -24.76 -5.19 -6.02
CA ARG A 254 -25.99 -5.90 -6.36
C ARG A 254 -26.67 -6.46 -5.12
N GLY A 255 -25.90 -7.04 -4.19
CA GLY A 255 -26.45 -7.49 -2.92
C GLY A 255 -27.05 -6.37 -2.07
N PHE A 256 -26.43 -5.18 -2.06
CA PHE A 256 -27.02 -4.02 -1.39
C PHE A 256 -28.32 -3.53 -2.07
N GLU A 257 -28.37 -3.56 -3.40
CA GLU A 257 -29.58 -3.26 -4.16
C GLU A 257 -30.69 -4.26 -3.85
N ASN A 258 -30.38 -5.57 -3.76
CA ASN A 258 -31.34 -6.60 -3.36
C ASN A 258 -31.91 -6.33 -1.96
N ILE A 259 -31.04 -6.05 -0.97
CA ILE A 259 -31.47 -5.67 0.39
C ILE A 259 -32.33 -4.42 0.37
N CYS A 260 -31.99 -3.41 -0.43
CA CYS A 260 -32.80 -2.21 -0.59
C CYS A 260 -34.22 -2.54 -1.04
N ASN A 261 -34.36 -3.39 -2.07
CA ASN A 261 -35.65 -3.80 -2.62
C ASN A 261 -36.44 -4.64 -1.60
N GLU A 262 -35.80 -5.57 -0.91
CA GLU A 262 -36.41 -6.43 0.12
C GLU A 262 -36.95 -5.63 1.30
N LEU A 263 -36.23 -4.59 1.72
CA LEU A 263 -36.62 -3.74 2.87
C LEU A 263 -37.51 -2.56 2.48
N GLY A 264 -37.84 -2.38 1.20
CA GLY A 264 -38.63 -1.24 0.73
C GLY A 264 -37.90 0.10 0.84
N TYR A 265 -36.57 0.08 0.80
CA TYR A 265 -35.73 1.27 0.80
C TYR A 265 -35.65 1.86 -0.62
N VAL A 266 -35.14 3.07 -0.72
CA VAL A 266 -34.90 3.75 -1.99
C VAL A 266 -33.44 4.08 -2.17
N GLY A 267 -32.99 4.13 -3.43
CA GLY A 267 -31.64 4.48 -3.81
C GLY A 267 -31.50 5.94 -4.20
N GLU A 268 -30.46 6.59 -3.69
CA GLU A 268 -30.07 7.95 -4.03
C GLU A 268 -28.62 8.00 -4.54
N PHE A 269 -28.38 8.76 -5.58
CA PHE A 269 -27.06 9.01 -6.10
C PHE A 269 -26.61 10.42 -5.82
N TYR A 270 -25.53 10.57 -5.07
CA TYR A 270 -24.97 11.85 -4.68
C TYR A 270 -23.64 12.11 -5.33
N THR A 271 -23.40 13.36 -5.78
CA THR A 271 -22.08 13.83 -6.16
C THR A 271 -21.66 14.96 -5.23
N LEU A 272 -20.51 14.79 -4.60
CA LEU A 272 -19.93 15.71 -3.62
C LEU A 272 -18.57 16.21 -4.11
N THR A 273 -18.42 17.53 -4.28
CA THR A 273 -17.22 18.19 -4.82
C THR A 273 -16.67 19.20 -3.82
N ALA A 274 -15.35 19.32 -3.75
CA ALA A 274 -14.69 20.31 -2.89
C ALA A 274 -14.83 21.76 -3.42
N PRO A 275 -14.64 22.78 -2.56
CA PRO A 275 -14.58 24.18 -2.95
C PRO A 275 -13.56 24.51 -4.05
N SER A 276 -13.76 25.62 -4.78
CA SER A 276 -12.92 25.97 -5.92
C SER A 276 -11.46 26.18 -5.55
N LYS A 277 -11.14 26.57 -4.31
CA LYS A 277 -9.76 26.74 -3.84
C LYS A 277 -8.93 25.45 -3.82
N TYR A 278 -9.56 24.28 -3.86
CA TYR A 278 -8.88 22.98 -3.94
C TYR A 278 -8.52 22.61 -5.40
N HIS A 279 -9.12 23.26 -6.39
CA HIS A 279 -8.92 22.97 -7.80
C HIS A 279 -7.75 23.76 -8.38
N ALA A 280 -6.76 23.05 -8.91
CA ALA A 280 -5.61 23.68 -9.54
C ALA A 280 -5.93 24.31 -10.89
N THR A 281 -6.94 23.79 -11.60
CA THR A 281 -7.42 24.34 -12.88
C THR A 281 -8.94 24.45 -12.91
N THR A 282 -9.44 25.35 -13.73
CA THR A 282 -10.88 25.52 -14.00
C THR A 282 -11.38 24.40 -14.90
N LYS A 283 -12.71 24.19 -15.00
CA LYS A 283 -13.33 23.22 -15.91
C LYS A 283 -12.86 23.35 -17.37
N ALA A 284 -12.52 24.55 -17.81
CA ALA A 284 -11.98 24.82 -19.14
C ALA A 284 -10.47 24.50 -19.27
N GLY A 285 -9.82 23.99 -18.22
CA GLY A 285 -8.40 23.63 -18.21
C GLY A 285 -7.43 24.83 -18.09
N TYR A 286 -7.92 26.01 -17.71
CA TYR A 286 -7.07 27.16 -17.38
C TYR A 286 -6.67 27.14 -15.90
N ARG A 287 -5.54 27.77 -15.56
CA ARG A 287 -5.10 27.89 -14.16
C ARG A 287 -6.14 28.60 -13.31
N ASN A 288 -6.47 28.01 -12.17
CA ASN A 288 -7.37 28.65 -11.20
C ASN A 288 -6.57 29.57 -10.28
N SER A 289 -6.93 30.85 -10.25
CA SER A 289 -6.28 31.86 -9.39
C SER A 289 -6.59 31.69 -7.90
N LYS A 290 -7.70 31.00 -7.57
CA LYS A 290 -8.13 30.73 -6.19
C LYS A 290 -7.40 29.55 -5.56
N TRP A 291 -6.65 28.76 -6.34
CA TRP A 291 -6.01 27.55 -5.83
C TRP A 291 -5.02 27.86 -4.70
N ASN A 292 -5.22 27.21 -3.57
CA ASN A 292 -4.47 27.43 -2.34
C ASN A 292 -3.22 26.53 -2.19
N GLY A 293 -2.85 25.78 -3.23
CA GLY A 293 -1.74 24.82 -3.16
C GLY A 293 -2.16 23.44 -2.62
N ALA A 294 -3.45 23.14 -2.49
CA ALA A 294 -3.91 21.83 -2.05
C ALA A 294 -3.53 20.73 -3.03
N SER A 295 -3.05 19.60 -2.49
CA SER A 295 -2.86 18.36 -3.23
C SER A 295 -4.16 17.54 -3.27
N PRO A 296 -4.25 16.54 -4.15
CA PRO A 296 -5.37 15.59 -4.11
C PRO A 296 -5.56 14.89 -2.75
N SER A 297 -4.47 14.61 -2.03
CA SER A 297 -4.56 14.06 -0.66
C SER A 297 -5.18 15.03 0.34
N ASP A 298 -4.88 16.35 0.23
CA ASP A 298 -5.49 17.36 1.10
C ASP A 298 -6.98 17.47 0.86
N THR A 299 -7.37 17.49 -0.42
CA THR A 299 -8.78 17.51 -0.80
C THR A 299 -9.52 16.24 -0.35
N GLN A 300 -8.88 15.08 -0.47
CA GLN A 300 -9.44 13.82 0.03
C GLN A 300 -9.62 13.87 1.56
N SER A 301 -8.67 14.44 2.28
CA SER A 301 -8.76 14.64 3.74
C SER A 301 -9.90 15.58 4.10
N TYR A 302 -10.07 16.67 3.36
CA TYR A 302 -11.22 17.59 3.51
C TYR A 302 -12.56 16.86 3.34
N LEU A 303 -12.73 16.11 2.23
CA LEU A 303 -13.97 15.37 1.97
C LEU A 303 -14.23 14.29 3.03
N THR A 304 -13.16 13.64 3.54
CA THR A 304 -13.27 12.65 4.61
C THR A 304 -13.70 13.28 5.93
N GLY A 305 -13.16 14.44 6.28
CA GLY A 305 -13.57 15.21 7.45
C GLY A 305 -15.03 15.71 7.36
N LEU A 306 -15.41 16.20 6.17
CA LEU A 306 -16.78 16.59 5.87
C LEU A 306 -17.76 15.41 6.08
N TRP A 307 -17.43 14.25 5.52
CA TRP A 307 -18.22 13.03 5.66
C TRP A 307 -18.32 12.54 7.11
N ALA A 308 -17.25 12.69 7.90
CA ALA A 308 -17.30 12.34 9.33
C ALA A 308 -18.32 13.19 10.09
N ARG A 309 -18.41 14.49 9.78
CA ARG A 309 -19.42 15.40 10.36
C ARG A 309 -20.84 15.06 9.91
N ILE A 310 -21.03 14.75 8.62
CA ILE A 310 -22.33 14.30 8.06
C ILE A 310 -22.79 13.04 8.79
N ARG A 311 -21.93 12.00 8.88
CA ARG A 311 -22.28 10.75 9.59
C ARG A 311 -22.66 10.99 11.05
N ALA A 312 -21.91 11.85 11.74
CA ALA A 312 -22.23 12.19 13.14
C ALA A 312 -23.59 12.89 13.26
N LYS A 313 -23.98 13.71 12.28
CA LYS A 313 -25.31 14.35 12.26
C LYS A 313 -26.41 13.34 11.98
N LEU A 314 -26.25 12.49 10.97
CA LEU A 314 -27.18 11.41 10.65
C LEU A 314 -27.40 10.49 11.88
N HIS A 315 -26.32 10.11 12.56
CA HIS A 315 -26.40 9.28 13.75
C HIS A 315 -27.19 9.95 14.91
N ARG A 316 -27.02 11.27 15.12
CA ARG A 316 -27.77 12.02 16.12
C ARG A 316 -29.26 12.14 15.79
N GLU A 317 -29.62 12.03 14.52
CA GLU A 317 -30.99 12.05 14.03
C GLU A 317 -31.56 10.63 13.81
N GLU A 318 -30.82 9.61 14.25
CA GLU A 318 -31.16 8.18 14.13
C GLU A 318 -31.37 7.69 12.68
N ILE A 319 -30.96 8.48 11.69
CA ILE A 319 -31.06 8.16 10.29
C ILE A 319 -29.96 7.16 9.93
N ARG A 320 -30.35 6.03 9.35
CA ARG A 320 -29.45 4.95 8.95
C ARG A 320 -29.41 4.83 7.45
N ILE A 321 -28.19 4.84 6.90
CA ILE A 321 -27.95 4.68 5.46
C ILE A 321 -26.87 3.64 5.23
N PHE A 322 -26.97 2.91 4.12
CA PHE A 322 -25.91 2.01 3.64
C PHE A 322 -25.69 2.19 2.15
N GLY A 323 -24.55 1.76 1.63
CA GLY A 323 -24.24 1.94 0.22
C GLY A 323 -22.76 1.90 -0.09
N ILE A 324 -22.35 2.60 -1.14
CA ILE A 324 -20.96 2.71 -1.56
C ILE A 324 -20.59 4.14 -1.92
N ARG A 325 -19.36 4.53 -1.58
CA ARG A 325 -18.70 5.75 -2.02
C ARG A 325 -17.59 5.41 -2.99
N VAL A 326 -17.56 6.09 -4.13
CA VAL A 326 -16.48 6.06 -5.13
C VAL A 326 -15.79 7.41 -5.15
N ALA A 327 -14.47 7.45 -4.97
CA ALA A 327 -13.67 8.66 -5.12
C ALA A 327 -13.01 8.67 -6.50
N GLU A 328 -13.28 9.72 -7.27
CA GLU A 328 -12.76 9.93 -8.62
C GLU A 328 -11.96 11.24 -8.72
N PRO A 329 -10.99 11.33 -9.63
CA PRO A 329 -10.35 12.59 -9.94
C PRO A 329 -11.19 13.41 -10.92
N HIS A 330 -11.23 14.73 -10.73
CA HIS A 330 -11.48 15.68 -11.82
C HIS A 330 -10.27 15.73 -12.75
N HIS A 331 -10.44 16.34 -13.92
CA HIS A 331 -9.37 16.50 -14.92
C HIS A 331 -8.07 17.13 -14.39
N ASP A 332 -8.11 17.83 -13.26
CA ASP A 332 -6.94 18.42 -12.59
C ASP A 332 -6.39 17.59 -11.44
N GLY A 333 -6.90 16.37 -11.25
CA GLY A 333 -6.54 15.45 -10.18
C GLY A 333 -7.24 15.71 -8.85
N THR A 334 -8.08 16.74 -8.74
CA THR A 334 -8.82 17.02 -7.51
C THR A 334 -9.91 15.96 -7.30
N PRO A 335 -9.96 15.26 -6.15
CA PRO A 335 -10.97 14.24 -5.90
C PRO A 335 -12.37 14.83 -5.73
N HIS A 336 -13.36 14.12 -6.22
CA HIS A 336 -14.76 14.26 -5.88
C HIS A 336 -15.35 12.88 -5.59
N TRP A 337 -16.51 12.83 -4.97
CA TRP A 337 -17.14 11.59 -4.56
C TRP A 337 -18.46 11.38 -5.27
N HIS A 338 -18.63 10.17 -5.80
CA HIS A 338 -19.92 9.62 -6.18
C HIS A 338 -20.35 8.62 -5.12
N MET A 339 -21.59 8.72 -4.68
CA MET A 339 -22.11 7.94 -3.58
C MET A 339 -23.49 7.38 -3.95
N LEU A 340 -23.58 6.05 -4.02
CA LEU A 340 -24.86 5.37 -4.08
C LEU A 340 -25.25 4.99 -2.65
N MET A 341 -26.35 5.56 -2.17
CA MET A 341 -26.84 5.37 -0.80
C MET A 341 -28.27 4.85 -0.80
N PHE A 342 -28.56 3.93 0.08
CA PHE A 342 -29.88 3.36 0.32
C PHE A 342 -30.39 3.78 1.70
N MET A 343 -31.66 4.17 1.77
CA MET A 343 -32.30 4.70 2.97
C MET A 343 -33.81 4.52 2.91
N LEU A 344 -34.49 4.77 4.03
CA LEU A 344 -35.95 4.83 4.06
C LEU A 344 -36.47 5.98 3.18
N PRO A 345 -37.60 5.81 2.47
CA PRO A 345 -38.18 6.87 1.64
C PRO A 345 -38.43 8.19 2.41
N GLU A 346 -38.84 8.11 3.66
CA GLU A 346 -39.11 9.24 4.55
C GLU A 346 -37.84 10.03 4.93
N ASP A 347 -36.69 9.39 4.91
CA ASP A 347 -35.41 10.01 5.27
C ASP A 347 -34.74 10.78 4.11
N VAL A 348 -35.16 10.54 2.87
CA VAL A 348 -34.49 11.05 1.64
C VAL A 348 -34.29 12.56 1.70
N GLU A 349 -35.35 13.32 1.90
CA GLU A 349 -35.25 14.80 1.92
C GLU A 349 -34.37 15.28 3.08
N ARG A 350 -34.45 14.63 4.22
CA ARG A 350 -33.65 14.99 5.39
C ARG A 350 -32.15 14.70 5.14
N VAL A 351 -31.82 13.56 4.56
CA VAL A 351 -30.43 13.21 4.16
C VAL A 351 -29.90 14.19 3.14
N ARG A 352 -30.68 14.53 2.10
CA ARG A 352 -30.30 15.54 1.10
C ARG A 352 -29.98 16.90 1.74
N LEU A 353 -30.84 17.35 2.67
CA LEU A 353 -30.64 18.60 3.40
C LEU A 353 -29.36 18.58 4.23
N ILE A 354 -29.13 17.53 5.00
CA ILE A 354 -27.93 17.40 5.84
C ILE A 354 -26.66 17.43 4.96
N ILE A 355 -26.57 16.61 3.91
CA ILE A 355 -25.38 16.56 3.05
C ILE A 355 -25.16 17.92 2.37
N ARG A 356 -26.23 18.53 1.85
CA ARG A 356 -26.19 19.85 1.21
C ARG A 356 -25.66 20.92 2.16
N ASP A 357 -26.18 21.00 3.35
CA ASP A 357 -25.84 22.06 4.30
C ASP A 357 -24.36 22.01 4.69
N TYR A 358 -23.84 20.83 4.96
CA TYR A 358 -22.40 20.63 5.20
C TYR A 358 -21.55 20.89 3.94
N ALA A 359 -22.00 20.48 2.75
CA ALA A 359 -21.27 20.71 1.51
C ALA A 359 -21.19 22.19 1.14
N TRP A 360 -22.18 22.98 1.54
CA TRP A 360 -22.27 24.41 1.26
C TRP A 360 -21.69 25.31 2.37
N GLU A 361 -21.22 24.74 3.46
CA GLU A 361 -20.70 25.49 4.60
C GLU A 361 -19.44 26.28 4.22
N GLU A 362 -18.44 25.61 3.64
CA GLU A 362 -17.17 26.22 3.27
C GLU A 362 -17.27 26.97 1.95
N ASP A 363 -16.76 28.20 1.93
CA ASP A 363 -16.78 29.09 0.77
C ASP A 363 -18.19 29.31 0.17
N ARG A 364 -19.18 29.44 1.04
CA ARG A 364 -20.60 29.62 0.67
C ARG A 364 -20.83 30.79 -0.30
N HIS A 365 -19.98 31.82 -0.24
CA HIS A 365 -20.03 32.97 -1.12
C HIS A 365 -19.81 32.62 -2.61
N GLU A 366 -19.24 31.46 -2.93
CA GLU A 366 -19.08 30.97 -4.32
C GLU A 366 -20.39 30.41 -4.90
N LEU A 367 -21.37 30.07 -4.07
CA LEU A 367 -22.59 29.36 -4.44
C LEU A 367 -23.73 30.32 -4.81
N ARG A 368 -23.43 31.31 -5.64
CA ARG A 368 -24.40 32.32 -6.02
C ARG A 368 -25.37 31.87 -7.12
N SER A 369 -25.00 30.88 -7.92
CA SER A 369 -25.82 30.35 -9.01
C SER A 369 -26.23 28.91 -8.73
N ASP A 370 -27.35 28.48 -9.29
CA ASP A 370 -27.81 27.09 -9.15
C ASP A 370 -26.84 26.10 -9.79
N LYS A 371 -26.17 26.52 -10.87
CA LYS A 371 -25.08 25.74 -11.48
C LYS A 371 -23.90 25.53 -10.51
N GLY A 372 -23.52 26.56 -9.73
CA GLY A 372 -22.46 26.46 -8.71
C GLY A 372 -22.90 25.58 -7.54
N LYS A 373 -24.14 25.70 -7.09
CA LYS A 373 -24.73 24.86 -6.06
C LYS A 373 -24.74 23.39 -6.48
N LYS A 374 -25.24 23.09 -7.70
CA LYS A 374 -25.28 21.74 -8.27
C LYS A 374 -23.88 21.17 -8.47
N ALA A 375 -22.90 21.97 -8.85
CA ALA A 375 -21.52 21.54 -8.99
C ALA A 375 -20.88 21.15 -7.64
N ARG A 376 -21.27 21.77 -6.52
CA ARG A 376 -20.78 21.46 -5.18
C ARG A 376 -21.45 20.24 -4.58
N PHE A 377 -22.75 20.12 -4.73
CA PHE A 377 -23.56 18.99 -4.29
C PHE A 377 -24.71 18.76 -5.25
N HIS A 378 -24.83 17.54 -5.75
CA HIS A 378 -25.92 17.08 -6.60
C HIS A 378 -26.50 15.81 -6.03
N ALA A 379 -27.82 15.74 -6.01
CA ALA A 379 -28.60 14.57 -5.61
C ALA A 379 -29.52 14.16 -6.75
N GLU A 380 -29.61 12.87 -7.01
CA GLU A 380 -30.44 12.26 -8.04
C GLU A 380 -31.06 10.98 -7.48
N ALA A 381 -32.38 10.86 -7.54
CA ALA A 381 -33.06 9.64 -7.15
C ALA A 381 -32.78 8.55 -8.18
N ILE A 382 -32.52 7.34 -7.74
CA ILE A 382 -32.43 6.18 -8.60
C ILE A 382 -33.85 5.82 -9.03
N ASP A 383 -34.06 5.83 -10.32
CA ASP A 383 -35.32 5.46 -10.96
C ASP A 383 -35.22 4.00 -11.48
N PRO A 384 -35.91 3.05 -10.84
CA PRO A 384 -35.84 1.64 -11.25
C PRO A 384 -36.30 1.39 -12.69
N GLU A 385 -37.18 2.26 -13.23
CA GLU A 385 -37.65 2.15 -14.63
C GLU A 385 -36.57 2.52 -15.65
N LYS A 386 -35.62 3.39 -15.27
CA LYS A 386 -34.48 3.78 -16.11
C LYS A 386 -33.28 2.87 -16.00
N GLY A 387 -33.21 2.07 -14.94
CA GLY A 387 -32.11 1.13 -14.74
C GLY A 387 -31.85 0.80 -13.27
N SER A 388 -31.05 -0.25 -13.06
CA SER A 388 -30.69 -0.69 -11.71
C SER A 388 -29.72 0.27 -11.03
N ALA A 389 -29.78 0.38 -9.71
CA ALA A 389 -28.82 1.15 -8.92
C ALA A 389 -27.37 0.66 -9.15
N THR A 390 -27.19 -0.66 -9.30
CA THR A 390 -25.92 -1.27 -9.66
C THR A 390 -25.42 -0.77 -11.03
N GLY A 391 -26.31 -0.62 -12.01
CA GLY A 391 -25.99 -0.09 -13.33
C GLY A 391 -25.44 1.33 -13.29
N TYR A 392 -26.02 2.20 -12.46
CA TYR A 392 -25.53 3.57 -12.27
C TYR A 392 -24.05 3.62 -11.80
N VAL A 393 -23.66 2.71 -10.92
CA VAL A 393 -22.29 2.69 -10.36
C VAL A 393 -21.33 1.88 -11.21
N ALA A 394 -21.81 0.96 -12.05
CA ALA A 394 -20.97 0.07 -12.87
C ALA A 394 -19.97 0.84 -13.73
N LYS A 395 -20.40 1.94 -14.37
CA LYS A 395 -19.55 2.82 -15.18
C LYS A 395 -18.38 3.39 -14.35
N TYR A 396 -18.67 3.88 -13.15
CA TYR A 396 -17.66 4.44 -12.26
C TYR A 396 -16.66 3.38 -11.79
N ILE A 397 -17.14 2.14 -11.50
CA ILE A 397 -16.27 1.04 -11.11
C ILE A 397 -15.34 0.65 -12.25
N SER A 398 -15.87 0.45 -13.44
CA SER A 398 -15.08 0.07 -14.62
C SER A 398 -14.06 1.13 -14.99
N LYS A 399 -14.45 2.42 -15.02
CA LYS A 399 -13.57 3.57 -15.28
C LYS A 399 -12.39 3.61 -14.28
N ASN A 400 -12.64 3.32 -13.02
CA ASN A 400 -11.65 3.44 -11.95
C ASN A 400 -10.75 2.20 -11.79
N ILE A 401 -11.06 1.07 -12.44
CA ILE A 401 -10.32 -0.18 -12.30
C ILE A 401 -9.57 -0.55 -13.58
N ASP A 402 -10.30 -0.89 -14.64
CA ASP A 402 -9.72 -1.53 -15.84
C ASP A 402 -10.35 -1.09 -17.17
N GLY A 403 -11.39 -0.27 -17.15
CA GLY A 403 -12.12 0.17 -18.35
C GLY A 403 -12.94 -0.94 -19.03
N TYR A 404 -13.25 -2.03 -18.34
CA TYR A 404 -13.99 -3.16 -18.88
C TYR A 404 -15.41 -2.77 -19.30
N ALA A 405 -15.85 -3.27 -20.47
CA ALA A 405 -17.17 -3.02 -21.06
C ALA A 405 -17.49 -1.52 -21.29
N LEU A 406 -16.47 -0.68 -21.44
CA LEU A 406 -16.59 0.73 -21.78
C LEU A 406 -15.97 1.03 -23.16
N ASP A 407 -15.97 0.02 -24.05
CA ASP A 407 -15.43 0.18 -25.41
C ASP A 407 -16.30 1.17 -26.19
N GLY A 408 -15.66 2.21 -26.74
CA GLY A 408 -16.34 3.29 -27.46
C GLY A 408 -16.95 4.40 -26.61
N GLU A 409 -17.03 4.24 -25.28
CA GLU A 409 -17.47 5.32 -24.40
C GLU A 409 -16.36 6.35 -24.16
N THR A 410 -16.75 7.62 -24.20
CA THR A 410 -15.85 8.75 -23.90
C THR A 410 -16.02 9.25 -22.47
N ASP A 411 -14.95 9.74 -21.94
CA ASP A 411 -14.89 10.31 -20.61
C ASP A 411 -15.36 11.78 -20.63
N ASP A 412 -16.35 12.10 -19.83
CA ASP A 412 -16.96 13.44 -19.77
C ASP A 412 -15.96 14.54 -19.34
N GLU A 413 -14.97 14.19 -18.54
CA GLU A 413 -13.97 15.12 -18.02
C GLU A 413 -12.82 15.37 -19.03
N SER A 414 -12.31 14.34 -19.68
CA SER A 414 -11.18 14.44 -20.61
C SER A 414 -11.60 14.52 -22.07
N GLY A 415 -12.71 13.87 -22.43
CA GLY A 415 -13.15 13.66 -23.83
C GLY A 415 -12.41 12.51 -24.52
N GLU A 416 -11.54 11.79 -23.82
CA GLU A 416 -10.82 10.61 -24.32
C GLU A 416 -11.62 9.32 -24.06
N LEU A 417 -11.24 8.24 -24.71
CA LEU A 417 -11.87 6.92 -24.46
C LEU A 417 -11.64 6.49 -22.99
N LEU A 418 -12.70 6.04 -22.32
CA LEU A 418 -12.65 5.64 -20.91
C LEU A 418 -11.62 4.53 -20.65
N LYS A 419 -11.45 3.62 -21.59
CA LYS A 419 -10.44 2.55 -21.51
C LYS A 419 -9.00 3.08 -21.50
N GLU A 420 -8.74 4.18 -22.18
CA GLU A 420 -7.42 4.84 -22.22
C GLU A 420 -7.14 5.67 -20.98
N THR A 421 -8.17 6.20 -20.33
CA THR A 421 -8.06 7.02 -19.12
C THR A 421 -7.95 6.20 -17.83
N ALA A 422 -8.46 4.97 -17.78
CA ALA A 422 -8.43 4.10 -16.60
C ALA A 422 -7.03 3.92 -15.97
N PRO A 423 -5.92 3.76 -16.74
CA PRO A 423 -4.58 3.74 -16.17
C PRO A 423 -4.17 5.04 -15.46
N ALA A 424 -4.61 6.20 -15.95
CA ALA A 424 -4.31 7.49 -15.33
C ALA A 424 -5.06 7.65 -14.00
N VAL A 425 -6.32 7.21 -13.95
CA VAL A 425 -7.13 7.21 -12.71
C VAL A 425 -6.54 6.25 -11.66
N SER A 426 -6.10 5.05 -12.08
CA SER A 426 -5.42 4.10 -11.19
C SER A 426 -4.07 4.62 -10.69
N ALA A 427 -3.29 5.28 -11.56
CA ALA A 427 -2.02 5.89 -11.20
C ALA A 427 -2.21 7.05 -10.20
N TRP A 428 -3.24 7.88 -10.41
CA TRP A 428 -3.65 8.94 -9.49
C TRP A 428 -3.99 8.39 -8.11
N ALA A 429 -4.86 7.39 -8.03
CA ALA A 429 -5.26 6.79 -6.76
C ALA A 429 -4.06 6.20 -6.00
N ALA A 430 -3.17 5.49 -6.72
CA ALA A 430 -1.95 4.93 -6.15
C ALA A 430 -0.96 6.01 -5.68
N ARG A 431 -0.81 7.11 -6.46
CA ARG A 431 0.09 8.23 -6.14
C ARG A 431 -0.31 8.94 -4.87
N TRP A 432 -1.60 9.21 -4.70
CA TRP A 432 -2.13 10.00 -3.60
C TRP A 432 -2.65 9.16 -2.44
N HIS A 433 -2.52 7.82 -2.52
CA HIS A 433 -3.02 6.86 -1.54
C HIS A 433 -4.52 7.01 -1.25
N ILE A 434 -5.29 7.30 -2.29
CA ILE A 434 -6.74 7.49 -2.19
C ILE A 434 -7.44 6.14 -2.29
N ARG A 435 -8.21 5.80 -1.25
CA ARG A 435 -9.10 4.65 -1.27
C ARG A 435 -10.31 4.99 -2.14
N GLN A 436 -10.32 4.47 -3.37
CA GLN A 436 -11.35 4.78 -4.36
C GLN A 436 -12.73 4.26 -3.96
N PHE A 437 -12.82 3.04 -3.46
CA PHE A 437 -14.08 2.37 -3.14
C PHE A 437 -14.20 2.14 -1.63
N GLN A 438 -15.33 2.56 -1.06
CA GLN A 438 -15.61 2.30 0.34
C GLN A 438 -17.10 2.02 0.53
N PHE A 439 -17.41 0.83 1.03
CA PHE A 439 -18.75 0.47 1.48
C PHE A 439 -19.07 1.14 2.82
N ILE A 440 -20.32 1.50 2.98
CA ILE A 440 -20.90 2.13 4.16
C ILE A 440 -22.03 1.20 4.61
N GLY A 441 -21.99 0.75 5.86
CA GLY A 441 -22.87 -0.33 6.33
C GLY A 441 -22.46 -1.72 5.80
N GLY A 442 -23.25 -2.71 6.12
CA GLY A 442 -23.07 -4.11 5.75
C GLY A 442 -21.99 -4.85 6.52
N ALA A 443 -21.96 -6.15 6.35
CA ALA A 443 -21.03 -7.05 7.00
C ALA A 443 -19.61 -6.99 6.37
N PRO A 444 -18.56 -7.41 7.12
CA PRO A 444 -17.16 -7.34 6.65
C PRO A 444 -16.87 -8.34 5.54
N VAL A 445 -16.27 -7.86 4.44
CA VAL A 445 -15.83 -8.72 3.32
C VAL A 445 -14.73 -9.73 3.72
N THR A 446 -14.03 -9.49 4.83
CA THR A 446 -13.01 -10.41 5.32
C THR A 446 -13.63 -11.74 5.73
N VAL A 447 -14.69 -11.73 6.53
CA VAL A 447 -15.43 -12.94 6.93
C VAL A 447 -16.00 -13.65 5.70
N TYR A 448 -16.64 -12.91 4.78
CA TYR A 448 -17.14 -13.44 3.51
C TYR A 448 -16.07 -14.24 2.74
N ARG A 449 -14.86 -13.69 2.63
CA ARG A 449 -13.75 -14.34 1.94
C ARG A 449 -13.20 -15.54 2.70
N GLU A 450 -13.21 -15.52 4.01
CA GLU A 450 -12.75 -16.67 4.82
C GLU A 450 -13.76 -17.82 4.75
N LEU A 451 -15.08 -17.54 4.80
CA LEU A 451 -16.12 -18.55 4.62
C LEU A 451 -16.04 -19.22 3.23
N ARG A 452 -15.82 -18.45 2.18
CA ARG A 452 -15.59 -18.98 0.81
C ARG A 452 -14.32 -19.82 0.66
N ARG A 453 -13.45 -19.90 1.65
CA ARG A 453 -12.29 -20.81 1.71
C ARG A 453 -12.61 -22.11 2.42
N LEU A 454 -13.66 -22.13 3.19
CA LEU A 454 -14.11 -23.30 3.91
C LEU A 454 -14.82 -24.22 2.90
N ALA A 455 -14.12 -25.26 2.47
CA ALA A 455 -14.67 -26.25 1.53
C ALA A 455 -15.55 -27.29 2.24
N ASP A 456 -15.38 -27.45 3.55
CA ASP A 456 -16.12 -28.42 4.38
C ASP A 456 -17.42 -27.80 4.87
N THR A 457 -18.50 -28.10 4.14
CA THR A 457 -19.87 -27.69 4.51
C THR A 457 -20.41 -28.41 5.74
N GLU A 458 -20.00 -29.66 5.98
CA GLU A 458 -20.44 -30.44 7.14
C GLU A 458 -19.99 -29.78 8.44
N THR A 459 -18.74 -29.35 8.50
CA THR A 459 -18.22 -28.59 9.64
C THR A 459 -18.98 -27.27 9.85
N ALA A 460 -19.34 -26.55 8.77
CA ALA A 460 -20.10 -25.31 8.87
C ALA A 460 -21.52 -25.55 9.41
N HIS A 461 -22.20 -26.61 8.93
CA HIS A 461 -23.55 -26.96 9.35
C HIS A 461 -23.61 -27.61 10.72
N GLY A 462 -22.52 -28.15 11.22
CA GLY A 462 -22.43 -28.77 12.54
C GLY A 462 -22.33 -27.80 13.71
N LEU A 463 -22.09 -26.48 13.47
CA LEU A 463 -21.96 -25.48 14.54
C LEU A 463 -23.30 -24.91 15.02
N SER A 464 -23.96 -24.17 14.12
CA SER A 464 -25.28 -23.58 14.39
C SER A 464 -26.01 -23.33 13.06
N VAL A 465 -27.33 -23.16 13.14
CA VAL A 465 -28.18 -22.84 11.98
C VAL A 465 -27.83 -21.47 11.43
N GLU A 466 -27.51 -20.53 12.32
CA GLU A 466 -27.11 -19.16 12.00
C GLU A 466 -25.75 -19.15 11.27
N PHE A 467 -24.77 -19.90 11.76
CA PHE A 467 -23.48 -20.01 11.10
C PHE A 467 -23.63 -20.65 9.71
N ALA A 468 -24.41 -21.71 9.61
CA ALA A 468 -24.70 -22.38 8.33
C ALA A 468 -25.32 -21.40 7.32
N ALA A 469 -26.31 -20.60 7.74
CA ALA A 469 -26.93 -19.60 6.87
C ALA A 469 -25.92 -18.55 6.34
N VAL A 470 -25.03 -18.08 7.21
CA VAL A 470 -23.96 -17.12 6.82
C VAL A 470 -22.98 -17.79 5.84
N HIS A 471 -22.60 -19.05 6.09
CA HIS A 471 -21.68 -19.80 5.24
C HIS A 471 -22.28 -20.06 3.87
N ASP A 472 -23.50 -20.62 3.80
CA ASP A 472 -24.19 -20.99 2.56
C ASP A 472 -24.40 -19.79 1.65
N ALA A 473 -24.84 -18.67 2.21
CA ALA A 473 -24.95 -17.42 1.46
C ALA A 473 -23.59 -16.90 0.94
N ALA A 474 -22.53 -17.04 1.73
CA ALA A 474 -21.19 -16.66 1.31
C ALA A 474 -20.66 -17.57 0.18
N ASP A 475 -20.83 -18.87 0.30
CA ASP A 475 -20.37 -19.86 -0.68
C ASP A 475 -21.14 -19.74 -1.99
N ALA A 476 -22.45 -19.58 -1.96
CA ALA A 476 -23.28 -19.30 -3.12
C ALA A 476 -22.95 -17.97 -3.83
N GLY A 477 -22.18 -17.09 -3.19
CA GLY A 477 -21.88 -15.77 -3.73
C GLY A 477 -23.03 -14.77 -3.55
N ASP A 478 -24.03 -15.09 -2.72
CA ASP A 478 -25.13 -14.22 -2.37
C ASP A 478 -24.72 -13.22 -1.28
N TRP A 479 -24.37 -12.00 -1.72
CA TRP A 479 -23.99 -10.95 -0.79
C TRP A 479 -25.15 -10.43 0.06
N ALA A 480 -26.39 -10.42 -0.47
CA ALA A 480 -27.57 -9.99 0.27
C ALA A 480 -27.89 -10.98 1.40
N GLY A 481 -28.00 -12.27 1.08
CA GLY A 481 -28.18 -13.32 2.07
C GLY A 481 -27.09 -13.32 3.13
N TYR A 482 -25.81 -13.15 2.72
CA TYR A 482 -24.69 -13.05 3.63
C TYR A 482 -24.82 -11.87 4.62
N VAL A 483 -25.17 -10.66 4.13
CA VAL A 483 -25.34 -9.49 4.99
C VAL A 483 -26.53 -9.66 5.93
N ASN A 484 -27.66 -10.19 5.43
CA ASN A 484 -28.84 -10.42 6.24
C ASN A 484 -28.59 -11.46 7.34
N ALA A 485 -27.94 -12.59 7.00
CA ALA A 485 -27.59 -13.62 7.98
C ALA A 485 -26.54 -13.14 9.02
N GLN A 486 -25.71 -12.16 8.68
CA GLN A 486 -24.77 -11.52 9.61
C GLN A 486 -25.43 -10.51 10.58
N GLY A 487 -26.74 -10.23 10.45
CA GLY A 487 -27.49 -9.26 11.27
C GLY A 487 -27.93 -8.02 10.51
N GLY A 488 -27.86 -8.03 9.18
CA GLY A 488 -28.38 -6.97 8.32
C GLY A 488 -27.39 -5.84 7.98
N PRO A 489 -27.84 -4.86 7.18
CA PRO A 489 -26.95 -3.81 6.65
C PRO A 489 -26.43 -2.83 7.72
N PHE A 490 -27.02 -2.82 8.92
CA PHE A 490 -26.66 -1.92 10.02
C PHE A 490 -26.03 -2.65 11.21
N VAL A 491 -25.70 -3.92 11.07
CA VAL A 491 -25.08 -4.72 12.12
C VAL A 491 -23.79 -4.08 12.63
N ARG A 492 -23.61 -4.01 13.94
CA ARG A 492 -22.36 -3.57 14.56
C ARG A 492 -21.35 -4.70 14.55
N ARG A 493 -20.06 -4.35 14.62
CA ARG A 493 -18.99 -5.38 14.63
C ARG A 493 -19.11 -6.37 15.78
N ASP A 494 -19.61 -5.89 16.91
CA ASP A 494 -19.78 -6.71 18.12
C ASP A 494 -21.04 -7.56 18.11
N ASP A 495 -21.92 -7.34 17.14
CA ASP A 495 -23.21 -8.04 16.99
C ASP A 495 -23.19 -8.98 15.76
N LEU A 496 -22.04 -9.12 15.07
CA LEU A 496 -21.90 -10.02 13.93
C LEU A 496 -22.05 -11.46 14.36
N GLN A 497 -22.83 -12.25 13.61
CA GLN A 497 -23.02 -13.67 13.85
C GLN A 497 -21.73 -14.46 13.68
N VAL A 498 -20.98 -14.21 12.60
CA VAL A 498 -19.68 -14.85 12.34
C VAL A 498 -18.59 -13.79 12.38
N ARG A 499 -17.53 -14.04 13.12
CA ARG A 499 -16.41 -13.12 13.31
C ARG A 499 -15.10 -13.75 12.87
N THR A 500 -14.12 -12.88 12.53
CA THR A 500 -12.78 -13.30 12.17
C THR A 500 -11.98 -13.70 13.40
N LEU A 501 -11.40 -14.87 13.38
CA LEU A 501 -10.42 -15.32 14.39
C LEU A 501 -9.05 -14.74 14.07
N TYR A 502 -8.47 -14.05 15.03
CA TYR A 502 -7.12 -13.52 14.98
C TYR A 502 -6.21 -14.21 15.99
N GLU A 503 -5.04 -14.62 15.56
CA GLU A 503 -4.00 -15.17 16.42
C GLU A 503 -2.70 -14.36 16.30
N PRO A 504 -1.93 -14.22 17.40
CA PRO A 504 -0.61 -13.64 17.34
C PRO A 504 0.33 -14.55 16.54
N ARG A 505 1.22 -13.97 15.76
CA ARG A 505 2.30 -14.73 15.10
C ARG A 505 3.39 -15.05 16.12
N ALA A 506 4.02 -16.20 15.94
CA ALA A 506 5.15 -16.62 16.78
C ALA A 506 6.36 -15.65 16.67
N GLU A 507 6.51 -14.96 15.52
CA GLU A 507 7.62 -14.06 15.27
C GLU A 507 7.18 -12.60 15.34
N PHE A 508 7.96 -11.78 16.04
CA PHE A 508 7.82 -10.34 16.00
C PHE A 508 8.18 -9.79 14.60
N ASN A 509 7.61 -8.66 14.26
CA ASN A 509 8.01 -7.98 13.01
C ASN A 509 9.43 -7.37 13.15
N GLN A 510 9.94 -6.80 12.06
CA GLN A 510 11.28 -6.18 12.03
C GLN A 510 11.46 -5.02 13.01
N TYR A 511 10.41 -4.55 13.66
CA TYR A 511 10.40 -3.45 14.64
C TYR A 511 10.17 -3.94 16.07
N GLY A 512 10.10 -5.27 16.29
CA GLY A 512 9.88 -5.86 17.62
C GLY A 512 8.43 -5.83 18.09
N GLU A 513 7.45 -5.64 17.18
CA GLU A 513 6.04 -5.70 17.54
C GLU A 513 5.47 -7.07 17.28
N GLU A 514 4.57 -7.49 18.19
CA GLU A 514 3.71 -8.63 17.97
C GLU A 514 2.77 -8.34 16.77
N THR A 515 2.71 -9.27 15.85
CA THR A 515 1.81 -9.19 14.70
C THR A 515 0.72 -10.24 14.80
N ILE A 516 -0.50 -9.86 14.49
CA ILE A 516 -1.63 -10.77 14.44
C ILE A 516 -1.88 -11.24 13.01
N CYS A 517 -2.36 -12.45 12.83
CA CYS A 517 -2.80 -13.01 11.56
C CYS A 517 -4.21 -13.58 11.68
N ILE A 518 -4.89 -13.64 10.54
CA ILE A 518 -6.19 -14.31 10.44
C ILE A 518 -5.91 -15.81 10.36
N ARG A 519 -6.55 -16.60 11.24
CA ARG A 519 -6.47 -18.07 11.22
C ARG A 519 -7.76 -18.71 10.74
N GLY A 520 -8.88 -18.02 10.93
CA GLY A 520 -10.17 -18.56 10.56
C GLY A 520 -11.32 -17.63 10.95
N VAL A 521 -12.43 -18.24 11.27
CA VAL A 521 -13.65 -17.61 11.74
C VAL A 521 -14.20 -18.35 12.95
N TYR A 522 -15.10 -17.73 13.68
CA TYR A 522 -15.84 -18.36 14.76
C TYR A 522 -17.28 -17.85 14.83
N ASP A 523 -18.16 -18.67 15.34
CA ASP A 523 -19.54 -18.31 15.66
C ASP A 523 -19.58 -17.49 16.95
N SER A 524 -20.18 -16.30 16.92
CA SER A 524 -20.25 -15.44 18.11
C SER A 524 -21.13 -16.00 19.22
N ALA A 525 -22.09 -16.86 18.89
CA ALA A 525 -22.96 -17.52 19.89
C ALA A 525 -22.26 -18.62 20.68
N VAL A 526 -21.34 -19.34 20.02
CA VAL A 526 -20.55 -20.43 20.64
C VAL A 526 -19.25 -19.89 21.27
N GLY A 527 -18.71 -18.80 20.73
CA GLY A 527 -17.50 -18.13 21.20
C GLY A 527 -16.23 -18.53 20.45
N ALA A 528 -15.13 -17.81 20.74
CA ALA A 528 -13.85 -17.97 20.07
C ALA A 528 -13.12 -19.28 20.43
N ASP A 529 -13.57 -20.00 21.44
CA ASP A 529 -12.98 -21.27 21.91
C ASP A 529 -13.29 -22.45 20.96
N THR A 530 -14.22 -22.28 20.02
CA THR A 530 -14.58 -23.27 19.00
C THR A 530 -14.34 -22.71 17.59
N PRO A 531 -13.07 -22.45 17.22
CA PRO A 531 -12.77 -21.80 15.96
C PRO A 531 -12.83 -22.78 14.78
N ILE A 532 -13.31 -22.27 13.62
CA ILE A 532 -13.11 -22.92 12.33
C ILE A 532 -11.88 -22.32 11.66
N LEU A 533 -10.86 -23.14 11.50
CA LEU A 533 -9.64 -22.71 10.83
C LEU A 533 -9.83 -22.76 9.31
N THR A 534 -9.72 -21.62 8.66
CA THR A 534 -9.82 -21.48 7.20
C THR A 534 -8.45 -21.38 6.52
N ARG A 535 -7.38 -21.30 7.33
CA ARG A 535 -5.98 -21.19 6.88
C ARG A 535 -5.14 -22.24 7.57
N LEU A 536 -5.29 -23.48 7.09
CA LEU A 536 -4.61 -24.64 7.67
C LEU A 536 -3.13 -24.66 7.32
N THR A 537 -2.78 -24.31 6.08
CA THR A 537 -1.42 -24.37 5.56
C THR A 537 -0.67 -23.04 5.78
N GLN A 538 0.57 -23.12 6.23
CA GLN A 538 1.47 -21.99 6.33
C GLN A 538 2.36 -21.92 5.07
N TRP A 539 2.36 -20.80 4.41
CA TRP A 539 3.10 -20.59 3.18
C TRP A 539 4.30 -19.68 3.39
N LYS A 540 5.44 -20.09 2.83
CA LYS A 540 6.66 -19.27 2.75
C LYS A 540 6.90 -18.83 1.32
N ILE A 541 7.31 -17.57 1.13
CA ILE A 541 7.72 -17.06 -0.18
C ILE A 541 9.16 -17.50 -0.41
N VAL A 542 9.39 -18.25 -1.49
CA VAL A 542 10.70 -18.77 -1.87
C VAL A 542 11.02 -18.39 -3.32
N PRO A 543 12.29 -18.27 -3.71
CA PRO A 543 12.67 -18.12 -5.12
C PRO A 543 12.21 -19.32 -5.95
N LYS A 544 11.72 -19.05 -7.17
CA LYS A 544 11.37 -20.09 -8.12
C LYS A 544 12.61 -20.92 -8.47
N ARG A 545 12.46 -22.23 -8.60
CA ARG A 545 13.60 -23.10 -8.97
C ARG A 545 14.04 -22.79 -10.41
N ALA A 546 15.33 -22.86 -10.67
CA ALA A 546 15.88 -22.57 -12.00
C ALA A 546 15.33 -23.47 -13.12
N VAL A 547 14.85 -24.67 -12.77
CA VAL A 547 14.22 -25.62 -13.70
C VAL A 547 12.84 -25.11 -14.14
N ASP A 548 12.10 -24.48 -13.23
CA ASP A 548 10.74 -23.98 -13.50
C ASP A 548 10.75 -22.70 -14.34
N LEU A 549 11.82 -21.91 -14.27
CA LEU A 549 12.03 -20.71 -15.08
C LEU A 549 12.24 -21.03 -16.59
N ALA A 550 12.73 -22.23 -16.90
CA ALA A 550 12.99 -22.65 -18.29
C ALA A 550 11.74 -23.10 -19.05
N VAL A 551 10.64 -23.41 -18.34
CA VAL A 551 9.38 -23.93 -18.92
C VAL A 551 8.45 -22.81 -19.35
N ASP A 552 8.54 -21.62 -18.74
CA ASP A 552 7.65 -20.48 -19.01
C ASP A 552 7.87 -19.78 -20.38
N VAL A 553 8.81 -20.26 -21.22
CA VAL A 553 9.17 -19.59 -22.49
C VAL A 553 8.26 -19.94 -23.67
N LYS A 554 7.29 -20.85 -23.53
CA LYS A 554 6.36 -21.16 -24.65
C LYS A 554 4.93 -21.31 -24.14
N GLY A 555 4.12 -20.34 -24.56
CA GLY A 555 2.69 -20.26 -24.55
C GLY A 555 1.89 -21.53 -24.21
N ALA A 556 1.45 -21.62 -22.98
CA ALA A 556 0.33 -22.47 -22.63
C ALA A 556 -0.98 -21.75 -23.00
N PRO A 557 -1.98 -22.45 -23.56
CA PRO A 557 -3.28 -21.85 -23.77
C PRO A 557 -3.89 -21.41 -22.44
N ALA A 558 -4.61 -20.29 -22.45
CA ALA A 558 -5.26 -19.76 -21.27
C ALA A 558 -6.10 -20.84 -20.58
N PRO A 559 -5.98 -21.03 -19.26
CA PRO A 559 -6.80 -21.99 -18.54
C PRO A 559 -8.25 -21.59 -18.66
N SER A 560 -9.09 -22.57 -18.96
CA SER A 560 -10.54 -22.40 -18.95
C SER A 560 -11.02 -21.89 -17.62
N ARG A 561 -12.06 -21.07 -17.65
CA ARG A 561 -12.71 -20.47 -16.48
C ARG A 561 -13.01 -21.55 -15.43
N SER A 562 -12.21 -21.63 -14.38
CA SER A 562 -12.61 -22.33 -13.16
C SER A 562 -13.05 -21.29 -12.13
N SER A 563 -14.17 -21.57 -11.51
CA SER A 563 -14.74 -20.77 -10.43
C SER A 563 -13.71 -20.57 -9.31
N VAL A 564 -13.77 -19.43 -8.63
CA VAL A 564 -12.85 -18.92 -7.60
C VAL A 564 -12.74 -19.83 -6.35
N ASN A 565 -13.25 -21.04 -6.38
CA ASN A 565 -13.49 -21.86 -5.19
C ASN A 565 -12.99 -23.30 -5.28
N ASN A 566 -11.82 -23.61 -5.77
CA ASN A 566 -11.33 -24.97 -5.49
C ASN A 566 -9.81 -25.00 -5.34
N CYS A 567 -9.36 -25.00 -4.08
CA CYS A 567 -8.09 -25.57 -3.68
C CYS A 567 -8.35 -26.95 -3.03
N THR A 568 -8.97 -27.86 -3.74
CA THR A 568 -8.87 -29.28 -3.40
C THR A 568 -7.73 -29.85 -4.22
N GLY A 569 -6.73 -30.43 -3.52
CA GLY A 569 -5.68 -31.21 -4.13
C GLY A 569 -6.29 -32.42 -4.83
N GLY A 570 -6.37 -32.35 -6.14
CA GLY A 570 -6.59 -33.51 -6.98
C GLY A 570 -5.24 -34.06 -7.38
N GLU A 571 -5.01 -35.32 -7.08
CA GLU A 571 -3.91 -36.09 -7.64
C GLU A 571 -3.94 -35.93 -9.17
N SER A 572 -2.85 -35.50 -9.76
CA SER A 572 -2.71 -35.42 -11.20
C SER A 572 -2.46 -36.83 -11.73
N ASP A 573 -3.52 -37.54 -12.15
CA ASP A 573 -3.39 -38.65 -13.06
C ASP A 573 -2.82 -38.11 -14.38
N GLN A 574 -1.53 -38.15 -14.53
CA GLN A 574 -0.87 -38.01 -15.81
C GLN A 574 -0.91 -39.38 -16.50
N PRO A 575 -1.51 -39.51 -17.68
CA PRO A 575 -1.54 -40.77 -18.38
C PRO A 575 -0.10 -41.26 -18.63
N GLU A 576 0.19 -42.49 -18.18
CA GLU A 576 1.42 -43.19 -18.52
C GLU A 576 1.56 -43.29 -20.04
N LEU A 577 2.72 -43.00 -20.56
CA LEU A 577 3.06 -43.12 -21.96
C LEU A 577 3.07 -44.58 -22.36
N ASP A 578 2.10 -44.99 -23.17
CA ASP A 578 2.04 -46.35 -23.77
C ASP A 578 3.15 -46.49 -24.82
N LEU A 579 4.23 -47.14 -24.42
CA LEU A 579 5.41 -47.38 -25.26
C LEU A 579 5.22 -48.48 -26.30
N SER A 580 4.05 -49.17 -26.32
CA SER A 580 3.74 -50.21 -27.28
C SER A 580 3.31 -49.69 -28.67
N LYS A 581 3.03 -48.37 -28.77
CA LYS A 581 2.64 -47.70 -30.02
C LYS A 581 3.69 -46.71 -30.52
N PRO A 582 3.80 -46.43 -31.79
CA PRO A 582 4.73 -45.45 -32.33
C PRO A 582 4.39 -44.04 -31.81
N LEU A 583 5.32 -43.48 -31.00
CA LEU A 583 5.18 -42.19 -30.35
C LEU A 583 5.06 -41.05 -31.37
N SER A 584 4.13 -40.15 -31.14
CA SER A 584 3.97 -38.91 -31.90
C SER A 584 5.25 -38.00 -31.74
N ARG A 585 5.37 -37.04 -32.65
CA ARG A 585 6.50 -36.09 -32.63
C ARG A 585 6.61 -35.28 -31.33
N SER A 586 5.46 -35.00 -30.69
CA SER A 586 5.39 -34.30 -29.41
C SER A 586 5.79 -35.20 -28.24
N GLU A 587 5.41 -36.47 -28.25
CA GLU A 587 5.77 -37.47 -27.23
C GLU A 587 7.26 -37.82 -27.26
N ARG A 588 7.82 -37.96 -28.46
CA ARG A 588 9.29 -38.14 -28.65
C ARG A 588 10.07 -36.94 -28.11
N ARG A 589 9.58 -35.69 -28.30
CA ARG A 589 10.23 -34.50 -27.72
C ARG A 589 10.17 -34.50 -26.20
N ARG A 590 9.02 -34.90 -25.58
CA ARG A 590 8.87 -35.03 -24.13
C ARG A 590 9.79 -36.11 -23.54
N LEU A 591 9.88 -37.26 -24.19
CA LEU A 591 10.78 -38.34 -23.78
C LEU A 591 12.24 -37.93 -23.90
N THR A 592 12.62 -37.26 -24.97
CA THR A 592 13.98 -36.77 -25.19
C THR A 592 14.34 -35.66 -24.17
N ALA A 593 13.40 -34.81 -23.80
CA ALA A 593 13.59 -33.81 -22.74
C ALA A 593 13.82 -34.47 -21.39
N ARG A 594 12.96 -35.46 -21.00
CA ARG A 594 13.11 -36.24 -19.76
C ARG A 594 14.46 -36.98 -19.66
N LEU A 595 14.91 -37.55 -20.78
CA LEU A 595 16.22 -38.25 -20.84
C LEU A 595 17.40 -37.27 -20.77
N ARG A 596 17.28 -36.07 -21.34
CA ARG A 596 18.28 -34.99 -21.19
C ARG A 596 18.32 -34.46 -19.78
N ASP A 597 17.20 -34.33 -19.08
CA ASP A 597 17.13 -33.88 -17.72
C ASP A 597 17.71 -34.94 -16.75
N LYS A 598 17.42 -36.22 -16.94
CA LYS A 598 18.10 -37.31 -16.19
C LYS A 598 19.62 -37.29 -16.41
N LYS A 599 20.10 -37.07 -17.65
CA LYS A 599 21.55 -36.92 -17.89
C LYS A 599 22.14 -35.65 -17.30
N ARG A 600 21.36 -34.57 -17.18
CA ARG A 600 21.80 -33.34 -16.50
C ARG A 600 21.85 -33.49 -14.99
N VAL A 601 20.91 -34.21 -14.38
CA VAL A 601 20.90 -34.50 -12.94
C VAL A 601 22.11 -35.38 -12.57
N THR A 602 22.36 -36.47 -13.29
CA THR A 602 23.54 -37.30 -13.06
C THR A 602 24.87 -36.58 -13.31
N ARG A 603 24.90 -35.61 -14.25
CA ARG A 603 26.10 -34.80 -14.50
C ARG A 603 26.26 -33.66 -13.48
N ARG A 604 25.19 -33.20 -12.83
CA ARG A 604 25.24 -32.24 -11.71
C ARG A 604 25.67 -32.90 -10.38
N GLU A 605 25.27 -34.12 -10.12
CA GLU A 605 25.78 -34.90 -8.97
C GLU A 605 27.29 -35.15 -9.07
N PHE A 606 27.82 -35.26 -10.29
CA PHE A 606 29.27 -35.39 -10.52
C PHE A 606 30.03 -34.05 -10.55
N VAL A 607 29.36 -32.90 -10.67
CA VAL A 607 29.97 -31.55 -10.73
C VAL A 607 29.85 -30.81 -9.38
N HIS A 608 29.14 -31.37 -8.40
CA HIS A 608 29.13 -30.87 -7.02
C HIS A 608 30.33 -31.34 -6.19
N GLY A 609 31.47 -31.25 -6.74
CA GLY A 609 32.73 -31.55 -6.13
C GLY A 609 33.88 -31.09 -7.02
N THR A 610 33.88 -29.86 -7.49
CA THR A 610 35.14 -29.30 -7.97
C THR A 610 35.98 -29.00 -6.73
N ASP A 611 37.11 -29.70 -6.61
CA ASP A 611 38.15 -29.57 -5.56
C ASP A 611 38.39 -28.12 -5.12
N LYS A 612 38.28 -27.17 -6.03
CA LYS A 612 38.49 -25.73 -5.76
C LYS A 612 37.50 -25.10 -4.79
N GLN A 613 36.20 -25.46 -4.87
CA GLN A 613 35.17 -24.88 -3.99
C GLN A 613 35.21 -25.52 -2.61
N SER A 614 35.47 -26.82 -2.54
CA SER A 614 35.68 -27.53 -1.28
C SER A 614 36.91 -27.00 -0.55
N VAL A 615 38.04 -26.82 -1.27
CA VAL A 615 39.28 -26.26 -0.73
C VAL A 615 39.08 -24.83 -0.23
N ALA A 616 38.30 -23.99 -0.94
CA ALA A 616 38.03 -22.62 -0.52
C ALA A 616 37.12 -22.59 0.75
N ILE A 617 36.17 -23.52 0.88
CA ILE A 617 35.35 -23.67 2.08
C ILE A 617 36.20 -24.08 3.27
N ASP A 618 37.02 -25.11 3.10
CA ASP A 618 37.89 -25.62 4.18
C ASP A 618 38.89 -24.54 4.62
N ARG A 619 39.44 -23.77 3.68
CA ARG A 619 40.31 -22.61 3.96
C ARG A 619 39.62 -21.54 4.80
N ILE A 620 38.38 -21.20 4.51
CA ILE A 620 37.59 -20.22 5.32
C ILE A 620 37.38 -20.79 6.76
N ILE A 621 37.07 -22.06 6.89
CA ILE A 621 36.90 -22.70 8.19
C ILE A 621 38.19 -22.61 9.01
N ASP A 622 39.34 -22.93 8.38
CA ASP A 622 40.64 -22.91 9.04
C ASP A 622 41.09 -21.48 9.40
N GLU A 623 40.90 -20.52 8.50
CA GLU A 623 41.21 -19.08 8.77
C GLU A 623 40.35 -18.50 9.91
N ILE A 624 39.05 -18.86 9.96
CA ILE A 624 38.16 -18.44 11.06
C ILE A 624 38.59 -19.06 12.37
N LYS A 625 38.91 -20.36 12.36
CA LYS A 625 39.40 -21.07 13.52
C LYS A 625 40.71 -20.46 14.05
N LEU A 626 41.60 -20.09 13.16
CA LEU A 626 42.85 -19.40 13.50
C LEU A 626 42.63 -17.99 14.06
N ALA A 627 41.68 -17.23 13.47
CA ALA A 627 41.42 -15.84 13.82
C ALA A 627 40.54 -15.67 15.07
N THR A 628 39.64 -16.61 15.36
CA THR A 628 38.60 -16.49 16.40
C THR A 628 38.60 -17.60 17.43
N GLY A 629 39.28 -18.73 17.19
CA GLY A 629 39.27 -19.93 18.02
C GLY A 629 37.99 -20.77 17.84
N GLU A 630 37.01 -20.36 17.06
CA GLU A 630 35.75 -21.08 16.80
C GLU A 630 35.76 -21.79 15.47
N THR A 631 35.11 -22.94 15.37
CA THR A 631 34.90 -23.69 14.14
C THR A 631 33.49 -23.45 13.64
N ILE A 632 33.36 -22.96 12.42
CA ILE A 632 32.08 -22.74 11.76
C ILE A 632 31.66 -23.94 10.90
N SER A 633 30.37 -24.07 10.65
CA SER A 633 29.82 -25.08 9.75
C SER A 633 30.18 -24.81 8.28
N ARG A 634 30.19 -25.84 7.44
CA ARG A 634 30.40 -25.69 5.97
C ARG A 634 29.34 -24.77 5.33
N GLY A 635 28.10 -24.76 5.87
CA GLY A 635 27.04 -23.87 5.41
C GLY A 635 27.32 -22.38 5.69
N GLU A 636 27.84 -22.06 6.85
CA GLU A 636 28.29 -20.71 7.22
C GLU A 636 29.49 -20.25 6.40
N ALA A 637 30.46 -21.13 6.18
CA ALA A 637 31.60 -20.85 5.29
C ALA A 637 31.14 -20.59 3.85
N GLN A 638 30.17 -21.33 3.34
CA GLN A 638 29.57 -21.12 2.03
C GLN A 638 28.77 -19.81 1.95
N HIS A 639 28.08 -19.43 3.04
CA HIS A 639 27.41 -18.13 3.16
C HIS A 639 28.43 -16.98 3.10
N LEU A 640 29.55 -17.08 3.79
CA LEU A 640 30.62 -16.11 3.75
C LEU A 640 31.23 -15.99 2.34
N MET A 641 31.48 -17.12 1.65
CA MET A 641 31.98 -17.15 0.26
C MET A 641 31.03 -16.45 -0.72
N SER A 642 29.72 -16.52 -0.50
CA SER A 642 28.72 -15.85 -1.34
C SER A 642 28.60 -14.35 -1.08
N GLY A 643 29.50 -13.75 -0.30
CA GLY A 643 29.49 -12.34 0.09
C GLY A 643 28.61 -12.01 1.30
N GLY A 644 28.13 -13.03 1.99
CA GLY A 644 27.44 -12.91 3.27
C GLY A 644 28.35 -12.40 4.39
N LYS A 645 27.76 -11.96 5.49
CA LYS A 645 28.47 -11.50 6.70
C LYS A 645 28.03 -12.34 7.88
N SER A 646 28.96 -12.82 8.69
CA SER A 646 28.68 -13.55 9.95
C SER A 646 29.46 -12.94 11.10
N CYS A 647 28.87 -13.00 12.27
CA CYS A 647 29.52 -12.60 13.53
C CYS A 647 30.00 -13.85 14.24
N ILE A 648 31.30 -13.99 14.38
CA ILE A 648 31.96 -15.15 14.98
C ILE A 648 32.81 -14.64 16.15
N ASN A 649 32.54 -15.14 17.32
CA ASN A 649 33.19 -14.70 18.56
C ASN A 649 33.25 -13.16 18.72
N GLY A 650 32.08 -12.48 18.43
CA GLY A 650 31.95 -11.03 18.55
C GLY A 650 32.59 -10.20 17.42
N LYS A 651 33.29 -10.84 16.46
CA LYS A 651 33.91 -10.17 15.31
C LYS A 651 33.10 -10.41 14.05
N TRP A 652 32.80 -9.33 13.33
CA TRP A 652 32.11 -9.43 12.04
C TRP A 652 33.09 -9.70 10.91
N CYS A 653 32.81 -10.74 10.13
CA CYS A 653 33.62 -11.18 9.02
C CYS A 653 32.79 -11.32 7.74
N ARG A 654 33.44 -11.15 6.61
CA ARG A 654 32.95 -11.53 5.25
C ARG A 654 34.04 -12.31 4.54
N GLY A 655 33.65 -13.25 3.68
CA GLY A 655 34.56 -14.02 2.88
C GLY A 655 34.60 -13.55 1.41
N SER A 656 35.64 -13.90 0.71
CA SER A 656 35.75 -13.82 -0.76
C SER A 656 35.46 -15.18 -1.41
N ALA A 657 35.15 -15.17 -2.70
CA ALA A 657 34.93 -16.41 -3.47
C ALA A 657 36.18 -17.32 -3.59
N ILE A 658 37.35 -16.79 -3.23
CA ILE A 658 38.64 -17.54 -3.24
C ILE A 658 39.07 -18.01 -1.85
N GLY A 659 38.25 -17.83 -0.82
CA GLY A 659 38.46 -18.34 0.54
C GLY A 659 39.22 -17.41 1.49
N GLU A 660 39.33 -16.10 1.19
CA GLU A 660 39.93 -15.11 2.09
C GLU A 660 38.89 -14.45 2.98
N ILE A 661 39.25 -14.10 4.22
CA ILE A 661 38.40 -13.48 5.22
C ILE A 661 38.80 -12.02 5.42
N PHE A 662 37.80 -11.15 5.44
CA PHE A 662 37.97 -9.73 5.69
C PHE A 662 37.12 -9.27 6.88
N PRO A 663 37.61 -8.33 7.70
CA PRO A 663 36.78 -7.67 8.71
C PRO A 663 35.58 -7.01 8.03
N ALA A 664 34.41 -7.15 8.63
CA ALA A 664 33.20 -6.50 8.15
C ALA A 664 32.56 -5.67 9.25
N ALA A 665 31.95 -4.54 8.90
CA ALA A 665 31.07 -3.85 9.81
C ALA A 665 29.83 -4.74 10.08
N PRO A 666 29.27 -4.71 11.30
CA PRO A 666 28.04 -5.45 11.63
C PRO A 666 26.97 -5.22 10.58
N SER A 667 26.22 -6.26 10.22
CA SER A 667 25.08 -6.05 9.32
C SER A 667 24.08 -5.12 10.01
N HIS A 668 23.37 -4.28 9.23
CA HIS A 668 22.34 -3.39 9.77
C HIS A 668 21.26 -4.15 10.57
N ARG A 669 20.99 -5.41 10.19
CA ARG A 669 20.11 -6.31 10.91
C ARG A 669 20.67 -6.71 12.28
N ALA A 670 21.97 -6.91 12.38
CA ALA A 670 22.62 -7.27 13.64
C ALA A 670 22.79 -6.06 14.58
N GLN A 671 23.03 -4.88 14.03
CA GLN A 671 23.07 -3.65 14.82
C GLN A 671 21.68 -3.32 15.39
N ALA A 672 20.62 -3.48 14.57
CA ALA A 672 19.24 -3.36 15.04
C ALA A 672 18.90 -4.43 16.10
N ARG A 673 19.42 -5.67 15.93
CA ARG A 673 19.25 -6.75 16.90
C ARG A 673 19.99 -6.49 18.22
N GLN A 674 21.20 -5.96 18.18
CA GLN A 674 21.93 -5.54 19.38
C GLN A 674 21.21 -4.41 20.14
N ILE A 675 20.64 -3.44 19.43
CA ILE A 675 19.83 -2.39 20.03
C ILE A 675 18.50 -2.97 20.53
N LEU A 676 17.86 -3.87 19.78
CA LEU A 676 16.68 -4.61 20.22
C LEU A 676 16.95 -5.46 21.47
N GLU A 677 18.08 -6.16 21.51
CA GLU A 677 18.51 -6.96 22.67
C GLU A 677 18.82 -6.08 23.87
N ARG A 678 19.41 -4.90 23.68
CA ARG A 678 19.62 -3.89 24.72
C ARG A 678 18.27 -3.33 25.23
N VAL A 679 17.32 -3.04 24.33
CA VAL A 679 15.97 -2.59 24.67
C VAL A 679 15.14 -3.73 25.28
N ALA A 680 15.22 -4.96 24.76
CA ALA A 680 14.52 -6.14 25.28
C ALA A 680 15.12 -6.64 26.61
N GLY A 681 16.43 -6.54 26.78
CA GLY A 681 17.09 -6.81 28.06
C GLY A 681 16.61 -5.87 29.16
N LEU A 682 16.33 -4.62 28.83
CA LEU A 682 15.68 -3.67 29.72
C LEU A 682 14.21 -4.05 30.03
N ALA A 683 13.49 -4.64 29.07
CA ALA A 683 12.10 -5.08 29.24
C ALA A 683 11.97 -6.40 30.04
N SER A 684 12.95 -7.30 29.97
CA SER A 684 12.94 -8.57 30.72
C SER A 684 13.22 -8.40 32.22
N ILE A 685 13.98 -7.36 32.58
CA ILE A 685 14.26 -7.03 33.99
C ILE A 685 12.98 -6.57 34.72
N THR A 686 12.00 -6.03 34.01
CA THR A 686 10.70 -5.63 34.59
C THR A 686 9.73 -6.77 34.79
N LYS A 687 9.79 -7.86 33.98
CA LYS A 687 8.94 -9.06 34.18
C LYS A 687 9.38 -9.93 35.37
N SER A 688 10.63 -9.81 35.80
CA SER A 688 11.15 -10.55 36.97
C SER A 688 10.99 -9.80 38.31
N ARG A 689 10.40 -8.59 38.30
CA ARG A 689 10.17 -7.77 39.50
C ARG A 689 8.70 -7.42 39.77
N LEU A 690 7.77 -8.01 39.03
CA LEU A 690 6.34 -8.09 39.31
C LEU A 690 5.96 -9.56 39.57
#